data_300d5925d7ec71a81d824382849e0e30
#
_entry.id   300d5925d7ec71a81d824382849e0e30
#
_cell.length_a   1.000
_cell.length_b   1.000
_cell.length_c   1.000
_cell.angle_alpha   90.00
_cell.angle_beta   90.00
_cell.angle_gamma   90.00
#
_symmetry.space_group_name_H-M   'P 1'
#
loop_
_entity.id
_entity.type
_entity.pdbx_description
1 polymer ?
#
loop_
_entity_poly.entity_id
_entity_poly.type
_entity_poly.pdbx_seq_one_letter_code
_entity_poly.pdbx_strand_id
1 'polypeptide(L)'
;MTLEIEQTCYTLQSAPWLDRADFQKGRKHDRQPLGFILPANTVLQIRQPDISNGNAILRLLCDDTAVESTCTLATGWKTVSAAVDTVPFVDTLFTDQPCEFTIVYQQPAATKPLPSWKAGQSEDEFFFSWEKNKSSFALLDLDVITLLLPYADRDNAMKAGLPALHRFYTHIFKCYNEWAGLSDNPDAPWNQDVANRYFVRADKHGVGLAYYGSGWCAQNSATIGEGWLDNVATQWVILHEIGHGYQGKFMQDTTLPVSEVWNNIYASFYQQLTLNQDNHLYVDGWLYNYGQQAVQEVQLMNYINDQTPVASWGLRPRLQFLMLMLLKAGTKAFSAFNQNYRELANGDNFWPSDHQLVDMLATAIATATGYDVTPFIELGGLTLENATRKNIAAMGAKPLYPLYLLLPQSEWDSARRQLGLDSFVWLVDNSELASLGKTGTLSLTLNIDQPDQIYGRTLTIKDNCGTRYSLFVDDDTLLLNDIPIGIYQIDPPKGRSQKYRPDISYLIVKEGANAATVNYTRLSDTSAHNVRMDFLGLSDKLFACLDIDYENQQLILDVISTTPHSYYPDTLYASVSVLSASGEKIFERKMNGTNCATGKEIVPFGPHYHLYITHVEPGRLKASPGYLTLLSSGKFQLMRIDDNGLYSFILDNNPAEDLQTIFEHNALAIRSKPWLLAQEESVSKNDLWLLLSRMEEPQRSKLLKEYADVLPQDNSEPGELTGKSVTLNLRGQGNKDFCQIVIDNQQHTMTVATRTGAPHPYYVSHTYASITVTGADETVVYHRSYAGATNNLANSETIALAENMIIEVFHDEPFRSSACNDTTHRAVTLKQHNRWRVVKDGLTTCSLIPEEQDEETPDAEEGATELYGDLFTWQLLGENNTRFATMEMDIGGGALTFTASPGVPNKQFTTTYATVNVYNTRGSVVYRQSIKGSSQLGDYIDTAILDEGYIVEVFHAEAGDRSVIINPLNGHSWPQPNTVSWQVTTRGLQRL
;
A
#
# COMPACT_ATOMS: atom_id res chain seq x y z
N MET A 1 24.42 36.48 -47.70
CA MET A 1 22.96 36.32 -47.60
C MET A 1 22.67 35.44 -46.41
N THR A 2 21.85 35.92 -45.50
CA THR A 2 21.30 35.08 -44.43
C THR A 2 20.15 34.29 -45.01
N LEU A 3 20.14 32.99 -44.83
CA LEU A 3 19.05 32.11 -45.26
C LEU A 3 18.03 32.05 -44.13
N GLU A 4 16.80 32.44 -44.41
CA GLU A 4 15.70 32.21 -43.49
C GLU A 4 15.25 30.76 -43.59
N ILE A 5 15.24 30.02 -42.45
CA ILE A 5 14.90 28.61 -42.38
C ILE A 5 13.72 28.48 -41.45
N GLU A 6 12.76 27.72 -41.88
CA GLU A 6 11.64 27.26 -41.10
C GLU A 6 11.89 25.82 -40.70
N GLN A 7 11.85 25.52 -39.39
CA GLN A 7 12.07 24.18 -38.84
C GLN A 7 10.88 23.77 -38.00
N THR A 8 10.37 22.61 -38.32
CA THR A 8 9.32 21.93 -37.49
C THR A 8 9.98 21.23 -36.32
N CYS A 9 9.46 21.48 -35.14
CA CYS A 9 9.83 20.85 -33.90
C CYS A 9 8.63 20.06 -33.34
N TYR A 10 8.88 18.94 -32.70
CA TYR A 10 7.84 18.17 -32.03
C TYR A 10 7.67 18.60 -30.58
N THR A 11 6.51 18.27 -29.97
CA THR A 11 6.26 18.34 -28.53
C THR A 11 6.16 16.94 -27.95
N LEU A 12 6.40 16.82 -26.66
CA LEU A 12 6.15 15.59 -25.88
C LEU A 12 4.85 15.73 -25.09
N GLN A 13 4.29 14.61 -24.71
CA GLN A 13 3.13 14.57 -23.83
C GLN A 13 3.49 15.14 -22.44
N SER A 14 2.66 16.04 -21.94
CA SER A 14 2.68 16.45 -20.55
C SER A 14 2.42 15.24 -19.65
N ALA A 15 3.18 15.11 -18.58
CA ALA A 15 3.10 13.98 -17.68
C ALA A 15 2.92 14.44 -16.22
N PRO A 16 1.78 15.04 -15.88
CA PRO A 16 1.50 15.51 -14.52
C PRO A 16 1.58 14.40 -13.49
N TRP A 17 1.29 13.17 -13.87
CA TRP A 17 1.43 12.00 -13.00
C TRP A 17 2.88 11.71 -12.58
N LEU A 18 3.86 11.94 -13.46
CA LEU A 18 5.28 11.82 -13.12
C LEU A 18 5.75 13.03 -12.30
N ASP A 19 5.23 14.24 -12.60
CA ASP A 19 5.55 15.44 -11.82
C ASP A 19 5.05 15.35 -10.37
N ARG A 20 3.83 14.82 -10.15
CA ARG A 20 3.29 14.60 -8.81
C ARG A 20 4.14 13.63 -7.99
N ALA A 21 4.67 12.61 -8.64
CA ALA A 21 5.58 11.65 -8.03
C ALA A 21 7.02 12.16 -7.89
N ASP A 22 7.35 13.32 -8.46
CA ASP A 22 8.72 13.83 -8.63
C ASP A 22 9.63 12.85 -9.40
N PHE A 23 9.03 12.12 -10.33
CA PHE A 23 9.72 11.12 -11.13
C PHE A 23 10.19 11.77 -12.43
N GLN A 24 11.41 12.29 -12.40
CA GLN A 24 11.93 13.20 -13.45
C GLN A 24 12.12 12.51 -14.80
N LYS A 25 12.68 11.32 -14.80
CA LYS A 25 13.01 10.51 -15.99
C LYS A 25 13.74 11.30 -17.11
N GLY A 26 14.49 12.32 -16.77
CA GLY A 26 15.17 13.17 -17.75
C GLY A 26 14.24 13.84 -18.78
N ARG A 27 12.95 14.03 -18.48
CA ARG A 27 12.01 14.62 -19.46
C ARG A 27 12.42 16.01 -19.93
N LYS A 28 12.94 16.83 -19.03
CA LYS A 28 13.46 18.18 -19.35
C LYS A 28 14.82 18.15 -20.06
N HIS A 29 15.42 16.98 -20.26
CA HIS A 29 16.63 16.82 -21.05
C HIS A 29 16.35 16.84 -22.55
N ASP A 30 15.13 16.49 -22.95
CA ASP A 30 14.77 16.39 -24.38
C ASP A 30 14.85 17.76 -25.07
N ARG A 31 15.57 17.78 -26.19
CA ARG A 31 15.79 18.97 -27.00
C ARG A 31 16.13 18.62 -28.43
N GLN A 32 15.88 19.56 -29.31
CA GLN A 32 16.01 19.40 -30.75
C GLN A 32 17.09 20.32 -31.28
N PRO A 33 18.13 19.82 -32.01
CA PRO A 33 19.20 20.65 -32.57
C PRO A 33 18.72 21.42 -33.78
N LEU A 34 19.30 22.60 -34.01
CA LEU A 34 19.14 23.35 -35.27
C LEU A 34 20.03 22.79 -36.39
N GLY A 35 20.90 21.83 -36.10
CA GLY A 35 21.68 21.11 -37.12
C GLY A 35 22.97 21.78 -37.54
N PHE A 36 23.40 22.82 -36.86
CA PHE A 36 24.66 23.51 -37.16
C PHE A 36 25.39 23.94 -35.89
N ILE A 37 26.68 24.25 -36.03
CA ILE A 37 27.51 24.89 -35.00
C ILE A 37 27.52 26.37 -35.30
N LEU A 38 27.19 27.19 -34.31
CA LEU A 38 27.25 28.63 -34.33
C LEU A 38 28.65 29.05 -33.84
N PRO A 39 29.51 29.62 -34.72
CA PRO A 39 30.86 30.05 -34.32
C PRO A 39 30.83 31.18 -33.31
N ALA A 40 31.90 31.29 -32.50
CA ALA A 40 32.10 32.35 -31.52
C ALA A 40 31.74 33.74 -32.10
N ASN A 41 31.04 34.53 -31.30
CA ASN A 41 30.61 35.90 -31.62
C ASN A 41 29.72 36.03 -32.88
N THR A 42 29.18 34.92 -33.39
CA THR A 42 28.26 34.96 -34.52
C THR A 42 26.84 35.17 -34.01
N VAL A 43 26.10 36.05 -34.65
CA VAL A 43 24.74 36.43 -34.27
C VAL A 43 23.75 35.51 -34.99
N LEU A 44 22.87 34.88 -34.20
CA LEU A 44 21.69 34.14 -34.67
C LEU A 44 20.43 34.93 -34.36
N GLN A 45 19.59 35.14 -35.37
CA GLN A 45 18.22 35.63 -35.16
C GLN A 45 17.25 34.48 -35.27
N ILE A 46 16.32 34.38 -34.29
CA ILE A 46 15.37 33.28 -34.15
C ILE A 46 14.07 33.79 -33.58
N ARG A 47 12.94 33.16 -33.96
CA ARG A 47 11.63 33.42 -33.41
C ARG A 47 10.79 32.16 -33.44
N GLN A 48 9.73 32.14 -32.65
CA GLN A 48 8.65 31.13 -32.68
C GLN A 48 7.37 31.85 -33.13
N PRO A 49 6.93 31.69 -34.39
CA PRO A 49 5.79 32.42 -34.93
C PRO A 49 4.49 32.22 -34.19
N ASP A 50 4.27 31.00 -33.69
CA ASP A 50 3.12 30.61 -32.86
C ASP A 50 3.59 30.10 -31.49
N ILE A 51 3.07 30.73 -30.43
CA ILE A 51 3.36 30.40 -29.02
C ILE A 51 2.14 29.83 -28.28
N SER A 52 1.12 29.39 -29.00
CA SER A 52 -0.09 28.80 -28.41
C SER A 52 0.20 27.56 -27.54
N ASN A 53 1.22 26.80 -27.90
CA ASN A 53 1.71 25.64 -27.16
C ASN A 53 2.79 25.95 -26.11
N GLY A 54 3.01 27.24 -25.81
CA GLY A 54 4.05 27.72 -24.92
C GLY A 54 5.26 28.31 -25.64
N ASN A 55 6.13 28.95 -24.86
CA ASN A 55 7.35 29.57 -25.37
C ASN A 55 8.53 28.61 -25.26
N ALA A 56 9.08 28.18 -26.36
CA ALA A 56 10.25 27.30 -26.37
C ALA A 56 11.52 28.10 -25.89
N ILE A 57 12.48 27.38 -25.35
CA ILE A 57 13.76 27.91 -24.89
C ILE A 57 14.84 27.49 -25.89
N LEU A 58 15.50 28.47 -26.48
CA LEU A 58 16.73 28.25 -27.22
C LEU A 58 17.89 28.16 -26.22
N ARG A 59 18.75 27.18 -26.39
CA ARG A 59 20.04 27.07 -25.68
C ARG A 59 21.19 27.04 -26.66
N LEU A 60 22.21 27.83 -26.41
CA LEU A 60 23.49 27.76 -27.09
C LEU A 60 24.44 26.93 -26.22
N LEU A 61 24.57 25.64 -26.49
CA LEU A 61 25.29 24.66 -25.67
C LEU A 61 26.72 24.43 -26.21
N CYS A 62 27.63 24.21 -25.31
CA CYS A 62 29.02 23.81 -25.60
C CYS A 62 29.51 22.79 -24.54
N ASP A 63 30.78 22.76 -24.23
CA ASP A 63 31.40 21.93 -23.19
C ASP A 63 31.69 22.70 -21.88
N ASP A 64 31.01 23.83 -21.68
CA ASP A 64 31.25 24.74 -20.57
C ASP A 64 30.00 25.55 -20.21
N THR A 65 29.32 25.17 -19.12
CA THR A 65 28.12 25.89 -18.66
C THR A 65 28.36 27.35 -18.27
N ALA A 66 29.58 27.72 -17.94
CA ALA A 66 29.91 29.09 -17.53
C ALA A 66 29.83 30.14 -18.67
N VAL A 67 29.89 29.68 -19.94
CA VAL A 67 29.87 30.55 -21.12
C VAL A 67 28.67 30.37 -22.05
N GLU A 68 27.71 29.54 -21.61
CA GLU A 68 26.48 29.27 -22.36
C GLU A 68 25.46 30.40 -22.24
N SER A 69 24.55 30.47 -23.19
CA SER A 69 23.43 31.38 -23.11
C SER A 69 22.09 30.72 -23.45
N THR A 70 21.03 31.25 -22.88
CA THR A 70 19.66 30.80 -23.11
C THR A 70 18.76 31.96 -23.49
N CYS A 71 17.74 31.70 -24.28
CA CYS A 71 16.77 32.70 -24.69
C CYS A 71 15.36 32.08 -24.81
N THR A 72 14.38 32.65 -24.13
CA THR A 72 12.99 32.31 -24.34
C THR A 72 12.49 32.89 -25.66
N LEU A 73 12.01 32.04 -26.53
CA LEU A 73 11.49 32.43 -27.87
C LEU A 73 10.15 33.16 -27.74
N ALA A 74 9.88 33.99 -28.73
CA ALA A 74 8.64 34.76 -28.84
C ALA A 74 8.25 34.90 -30.32
N THR A 75 7.10 35.48 -30.59
CA THR A 75 6.65 35.75 -31.96
C THR A 75 7.56 36.76 -32.72
N GLY A 76 8.17 37.68 -31.97
CA GLY A 76 9.19 38.62 -32.49
C GLY A 76 10.57 38.01 -32.52
N TRP A 77 11.43 38.55 -33.43
CA TRP A 77 12.81 38.13 -33.53
C TRP A 77 13.60 38.35 -32.24
N LYS A 78 14.31 37.30 -31.82
CA LYS A 78 15.34 37.36 -30.77
C LYS A 78 16.72 37.27 -31.37
N THR A 79 17.65 37.99 -30.79
CA THR A 79 19.05 38.02 -31.23
C THR A 79 19.92 37.40 -30.16
N VAL A 80 20.66 36.35 -30.47
CA VAL A 80 21.52 35.62 -29.55
C VAL A 80 22.90 35.40 -30.16
N SER A 81 23.92 35.33 -29.31
CA SER A 81 25.32 34.98 -29.65
C SER A 81 26.02 34.41 -28.44
N ALA A 82 27.11 33.70 -28.65
CA ALA A 82 28.00 33.22 -27.60
C ALA A 82 29.46 33.60 -27.88
N ALA A 83 30.28 33.67 -26.82
CA ALA A 83 31.70 34.00 -26.94
C ALA A 83 32.55 32.84 -27.49
N VAL A 84 31.97 31.62 -27.54
CA VAL A 84 32.63 30.39 -28.02
C VAL A 84 31.76 29.72 -29.08
N ASP A 85 32.33 28.73 -29.78
CA ASP A 85 31.55 27.85 -30.65
C ASP A 85 30.48 27.11 -29.84
N THR A 86 29.22 27.17 -30.29
CA THR A 86 28.09 26.53 -29.61
C THR A 86 27.20 25.79 -30.58
N VAL A 87 26.44 24.83 -30.06
CA VAL A 87 25.39 24.15 -30.81
C VAL A 87 24.04 24.67 -30.31
N PRO A 88 23.22 25.27 -31.19
CA PRO A 88 21.89 25.73 -30.84
C PRO A 88 20.91 24.57 -30.72
N PHE A 89 20.20 24.48 -29.57
CA PHE A 89 19.12 23.54 -29.33
C PHE A 89 17.87 24.29 -28.91
N VAL A 90 16.72 23.73 -29.25
CA VAL A 90 15.43 24.16 -28.74
C VAL A 90 14.94 23.10 -27.75
N ASP A 91 14.66 23.48 -26.49
CA ASP A 91 14.09 22.59 -25.52
C ASP A 91 12.72 22.12 -26.01
N THR A 92 12.43 20.83 -25.91
CA THR A 92 11.16 20.24 -26.31
C THR A 92 10.03 20.71 -25.40
N LEU A 93 8.96 21.23 -26.00
CA LEU A 93 7.77 21.64 -25.28
C LEU A 93 6.93 20.42 -24.86
N PHE A 94 6.15 20.59 -23.77
CA PHE A 94 5.21 19.59 -23.29
C PHE A 94 3.78 20.10 -23.50
N THR A 95 2.94 19.27 -24.14
CA THR A 95 1.54 19.57 -24.45
C THR A 95 0.67 18.38 -24.04
N ASP A 96 -0.62 18.60 -23.80
CA ASP A 96 -1.56 17.52 -23.42
C ASP A 96 -1.62 16.41 -24.47
N GLN A 97 -1.56 16.81 -25.74
CA GLN A 97 -1.42 15.88 -26.87
C GLN A 97 -0.17 16.26 -27.65
N PRO A 98 0.73 15.31 -27.95
CA PRO A 98 1.89 15.57 -28.80
C PRO A 98 1.50 16.23 -30.13
N CYS A 99 2.16 17.27 -30.48
CA CYS A 99 1.93 18.03 -31.71
C CYS A 99 3.25 18.60 -32.25
N GLU A 100 3.17 19.34 -33.34
CA GLU A 100 4.31 20.04 -33.92
C GLU A 100 4.17 21.55 -33.72
N PHE A 101 5.32 22.22 -33.58
CA PHE A 101 5.39 23.67 -33.62
C PHE A 101 6.54 24.11 -34.50
N THR A 102 6.49 25.36 -34.99
CA THR A 102 7.47 25.89 -35.91
C THR A 102 8.36 26.91 -35.23
N ILE A 103 9.64 26.83 -35.52
CA ILE A 103 10.60 27.90 -35.27
C ILE A 103 11.16 28.44 -36.58
N VAL A 104 11.48 29.70 -36.63
CA VAL A 104 12.06 30.36 -37.81
C VAL A 104 13.34 31.05 -37.40
N TYR A 105 14.41 30.80 -38.11
CA TYR A 105 15.69 31.41 -37.80
C TYR A 105 16.42 31.85 -39.09
N GLN A 106 17.26 32.87 -38.94
CA GLN A 106 18.15 33.34 -39.96
C GLN A 106 19.53 32.72 -39.79
N GLN A 107 19.82 31.68 -40.56
CA GLN A 107 21.08 30.96 -40.46
C GLN A 107 22.25 31.86 -40.98
N PRO A 108 23.23 32.19 -40.11
CA PRO A 108 24.39 32.95 -40.53
C PRO A 108 25.24 32.14 -41.51
N ALA A 109 25.82 32.83 -42.50
CA ALA A 109 26.70 32.20 -43.49
C ALA A 109 27.99 31.60 -42.89
N ALA A 110 28.38 32.03 -41.70
CA ALA A 110 29.58 31.54 -40.98
C ALA A 110 29.35 30.21 -40.24
N THR A 111 28.09 29.67 -40.19
CA THR A 111 27.82 28.41 -39.47
C THR A 111 28.59 27.25 -40.08
N LYS A 112 28.97 26.30 -39.23
CA LYS A 112 29.62 25.05 -39.62
C LYS A 112 28.60 23.88 -39.51
N PRO A 113 28.71 22.82 -40.33
CA PRO A 113 27.88 21.65 -40.20
C PRO A 113 28.07 21.03 -38.81
N LEU A 114 26.99 20.58 -38.21
CA LEU A 114 27.00 19.70 -37.05
C LEU A 114 26.92 18.26 -37.54
N PRO A 115 27.99 17.46 -37.51
CA PRO A 115 27.92 16.06 -37.80
C PRO A 115 26.97 15.38 -36.82
N SER A 116 26.00 14.64 -37.33
CA SER A 116 25.00 13.94 -36.51
C SER A 116 24.86 12.50 -36.98
N TRP A 117 24.79 11.58 -36.05
CA TRP A 117 24.55 10.17 -36.31
C TRP A 117 23.27 9.70 -35.61
N LYS A 118 22.50 8.90 -36.34
CA LYS A 118 21.32 8.20 -35.85
C LYS A 118 21.44 6.72 -36.16
N ALA A 119 20.74 5.91 -35.39
CA ALA A 119 20.68 4.47 -35.61
C ALA A 119 20.32 4.13 -37.07
N GLY A 120 21.09 3.21 -37.67
CA GLY A 120 20.95 2.78 -39.08
C GLY A 120 21.73 3.64 -40.10
N GLN A 121 22.36 4.73 -39.67
CA GLN A 121 23.25 5.51 -40.54
C GLN A 121 24.68 4.91 -40.54
N SER A 122 25.46 5.23 -41.59
CA SER A 122 26.86 4.82 -41.73
C SER A 122 27.74 5.54 -40.73
N GLU A 123 28.48 4.78 -39.92
CA GLU A 123 29.52 5.32 -39.02
C GLU A 123 30.68 5.95 -39.77
N ASP A 124 31.12 5.33 -40.88
CA ASP A 124 32.24 5.82 -41.70
C ASP A 124 31.92 7.20 -42.30
N GLU A 125 30.69 7.38 -42.80
CA GLU A 125 30.26 8.67 -43.34
C GLU A 125 30.19 9.73 -42.24
N PHE A 126 29.73 9.38 -41.06
CA PHE A 126 29.66 10.28 -39.91
C PHE A 126 31.07 10.72 -39.48
N PHE A 127 32.00 9.77 -39.23
CA PHE A 127 33.35 10.09 -38.81
C PHE A 127 34.15 10.81 -39.89
N PHE A 128 33.94 10.44 -41.16
CA PHE A 128 34.54 11.15 -42.30
C PHE A 128 34.06 12.61 -42.36
N SER A 129 32.74 12.83 -42.20
CA SER A 129 32.15 14.17 -42.19
C SER A 129 32.72 15.01 -41.02
N TRP A 130 32.81 14.40 -39.83
CA TRP A 130 33.34 15.09 -38.65
C TRP A 130 34.79 15.50 -38.82
N GLU A 131 35.65 14.59 -39.32
CA GLU A 131 37.06 14.86 -39.59
C GLU A 131 37.26 15.91 -40.69
N LYS A 132 36.52 15.73 -41.82
CA LYS A 132 36.62 16.65 -42.96
C LYS A 132 36.28 18.10 -42.60
N ASN A 133 35.24 18.27 -41.79
CA ASN A 133 34.76 19.59 -41.40
C ASN A 133 35.49 20.16 -40.18
N LYS A 134 36.27 19.34 -39.47
CA LYS A 134 36.90 19.69 -38.17
C LYS A 134 35.91 20.39 -37.24
N SER A 135 34.70 19.82 -37.18
CA SER A 135 33.63 20.39 -36.39
C SER A 135 33.94 20.31 -34.92
N SER A 136 33.76 21.41 -34.18
CA SER A 136 34.06 21.53 -32.74
C SER A 136 33.23 20.54 -31.94
N PHE A 137 32.06 20.19 -32.45
CA PHE A 137 31.10 19.25 -31.82
C PHE A 137 30.52 18.30 -32.86
N ALA A 138 30.03 17.16 -32.38
CA ALA A 138 29.18 16.25 -33.10
C ALA A 138 28.04 15.79 -32.20
N LEU A 139 26.99 15.22 -32.81
CA LEU A 139 25.79 14.77 -32.09
C LEU A 139 25.51 13.29 -32.36
N LEU A 140 25.33 12.50 -31.29
CA LEU A 140 24.80 11.15 -31.42
C LEU A 140 23.35 11.14 -30.92
N ASP A 141 22.42 10.79 -31.79
CA ASP A 141 21.03 10.53 -31.43
C ASP A 141 20.82 9.01 -31.38
N LEU A 142 20.78 8.48 -30.13
CA LEU A 142 20.69 7.06 -29.83
C LEU A 142 19.27 6.66 -29.44
N ASP A 143 18.26 7.32 -29.95
CA ASP A 143 16.81 7.17 -29.73
C ASP A 143 16.34 7.49 -28.30
N VAL A 144 17.01 6.95 -27.29
CA VAL A 144 16.68 7.14 -25.86
C VAL A 144 17.55 8.18 -25.15
N ILE A 145 18.68 8.52 -25.76
CA ILE A 145 19.67 9.46 -25.23
C ILE A 145 20.40 10.18 -26.38
N THR A 146 20.68 11.43 -26.18
CA THR A 146 21.45 12.25 -27.13
C THR A 146 22.76 12.66 -26.47
N LEU A 147 23.89 12.44 -27.14
CA LEU A 147 25.21 12.81 -26.67
C LEU A 147 25.76 13.97 -27.51
N LEU A 148 26.09 15.08 -26.87
CA LEU A 148 26.82 16.19 -27.52
C LEU A 148 28.31 15.98 -27.26
N LEU A 149 29.04 15.62 -28.30
CA LEU A 149 30.45 15.25 -28.24
C LEU A 149 31.33 16.41 -28.62
N PRO A 150 32.28 16.87 -27.77
CA PRO A 150 33.41 17.67 -28.18
C PRO A 150 34.31 16.94 -29.19
N TYR A 151 35.02 17.65 -30.02
CA TYR A 151 35.92 17.04 -31.02
C TYR A 151 36.95 16.05 -30.40
N ALA A 152 37.39 16.34 -29.20
CA ALA A 152 38.32 15.51 -28.46
C ALA A 152 37.79 14.06 -28.18
N ASP A 153 36.48 13.88 -28.22
CA ASP A 153 35.85 12.57 -28.00
C ASP A 153 35.69 11.71 -29.25
N ARG A 154 36.08 12.24 -30.43
CA ARG A 154 35.92 11.57 -31.70
C ARG A 154 36.51 10.16 -31.73
N ASP A 155 37.76 10.00 -31.29
CA ASP A 155 38.46 8.71 -31.31
C ASP A 155 37.87 7.73 -30.26
N ASN A 156 37.39 8.23 -29.13
CA ASN A 156 36.68 7.44 -28.14
C ASN A 156 35.34 6.93 -28.68
N ALA A 157 34.60 7.79 -29.40
CA ALA A 157 33.35 7.38 -30.03
C ALA A 157 33.57 6.32 -31.14
N MET A 158 34.65 6.49 -31.93
CA MET A 158 35.04 5.53 -32.96
C MET A 158 35.41 4.17 -32.32
N LYS A 159 36.15 4.20 -31.25
CA LYS A 159 36.54 2.97 -30.51
C LYS A 159 35.34 2.26 -29.90
N ALA A 160 34.36 3.00 -29.38
CA ALA A 160 33.15 2.44 -28.79
C ALA A 160 32.25 1.74 -29.83
N GLY A 161 32.20 2.26 -31.07
CA GLY A 161 31.31 1.80 -32.11
C GLY A 161 29.86 2.26 -31.88
N LEU A 162 29.36 3.12 -32.79
CA LEU A 162 28.07 3.79 -32.56
C LEU A 162 26.85 2.84 -32.47
N PRO A 163 26.78 1.75 -33.28
CA PRO A 163 25.71 0.76 -33.12
C PRO A 163 25.79 -0.02 -31.79
N ALA A 164 26.99 -0.19 -31.25
CA ALA A 164 27.16 -0.83 -29.94
C ALA A 164 26.69 0.09 -28.80
N LEU A 165 27.04 1.37 -28.85
CA LEU A 165 26.53 2.39 -27.95
C LEU A 165 25.00 2.48 -27.99
N HIS A 166 24.42 2.50 -29.19
CA HIS A 166 22.97 2.52 -29.36
C HIS A 166 22.29 1.34 -28.68
N ARG A 167 22.78 0.10 -28.92
CA ARG A 167 22.23 -1.08 -28.24
C ARG A 167 22.41 -1.02 -26.73
N PHE A 168 23.55 -0.56 -26.26
CA PHE A 168 23.86 -0.45 -24.83
C PHE A 168 22.88 0.50 -24.11
N TYR A 169 22.70 1.71 -24.61
CA TYR A 169 21.78 2.66 -23.99
C TYR A 169 20.31 2.24 -24.14
N THR A 170 19.92 1.73 -25.29
CA THR A 170 18.56 1.20 -25.47
C THR A 170 18.26 0.11 -24.48
N HIS A 171 19.24 -0.76 -24.18
CA HIS A 171 19.09 -1.84 -23.20
C HIS A 171 18.98 -1.28 -21.77
N ILE A 172 19.82 -0.29 -21.38
CA ILE A 172 19.73 0.34 -20.06
C ILE A 172 18.35 0.95 -19.83
N PHE A 173 17.87 1.79 -20.75
CA PHE A 173 16.59 2.48 -20.58
C PHE A 173 15.41 1.51 -20.60
N LYS A 174 15.47 0.45 -21.43
CA LYS A 174 14.47 -0.61 -21.40
C LYS A 174 14.40 -1.27 -20.01
N CYS A 175 15.54 -1.69 -19.46
CA CYS A 175 15.59 -2.31 -18.14
C CYS A 175 15.11 -1.34 -17.03
N TYR A 176 15.57 -0.10 -17.07
CA TYR A 176 15.20 0.90 -16.06
C TYR A 176 13.71 1.23 -16.09
N ASN A 177 13.12 1.38 -17.28
CA ASN A 177 11.68 1.59 -17.44
C ASN A 177 10.89 0.38 -16.93
N GLU A 178 11.31 -0.86 -17.28
CA GLU A 178 10.68 -2.09 -16.80
C GLU A 178 10.73 -2.19 -15.27
N TRP A 179 11.89 -1.95 -14.64
CA TRP A 179 12.03 -1.98 -13.19
C TRP A 179 11.33 -0.81 -12.50
N ALA A 180 11.20 0.31 -13.17
CA ALA A 180 10.38 1.42 -12.71
C ALA A 180 8.88 1.16 -12.90
N GLY A 181 8.49 0.09 -13.60
CA GLY A 181 7.09 -0.20 -13.92
C GLY A 181 6.47 0.83 -14.85
N LEU A 182 7.26 1.40 -15.79
CA LEU A 182 6.79 2.30 -16.84
C LEU A 182 6.52 1.51 -18.12
N SER A 183 5.46 1.85 -18.84
CA SER A 183 5.04 1.20 -20.08
C SER A 183 4.42 2.20 -21.04
N ASP A 184 4.51 1.91 -22.33
CA ASP A 184 3.81 2.69 -23.37
C ASP A 184 2.29 2.46 -23.36
N ASN A 185 1.85 1.31 -22.83
CA ASN A 185 0.44 0.95 -22.68
C ASN A 185 0.25 0.33 -21.27
N PRO A 186 0.24 1.12 -20.22
CA PRO A 186 0.06 0.63 -18.86
C PRO A 186 -1.41 0.40 -18.53
N ASP A 187 -1.65 -0.48 -17.55
CA ASP A 187 -2.99 -0.68 -16.98
C ASP A 187 -3.46 0.56 -16.20
N ALA A 188 -2.53 1.30 -15.59
CA ALA A 188 -2.82 2.50 -14.82
C ALA A 188 -2.15 3.74 -15.45
N PRO A 189 -2.86 4.88 -15.58
CA PRO A 189 -2.36 6.06 -16.30
C PRO A 189 -1.08 6.66 -15.68
N TRP A 190 -0.88 6.53 -14.38
CA TRP A 190 0.35 7.00 -13.71
C TRP A 190 1.60 6.16 -13.99
N ASN A 191 1.43 5.02 -14.67
CA ASN A 191 2.53 4.18 -15.16
C ASN A 191 2.85 4.41 -16.64
N GLN A 192 2.16 5.36 -17.28
CA GLN A 192 2.44 5.73 -18.67
C GLN A 192 3.85 6.32 -18.81
N ASP A 193 4.63 5.74 -19.73
CA ASP A 193 5.94 6.27 -20.11
C ASP A 193 5.82 7.49 -21.02
N VAL A 194 6.85 8.32 -21.02
CA VAL A 194 7.02 9.43 -21.96
C VAL A 194 8.26 9.14 -22.79
N ALA A 195 8.13 9.11 -24.11
CA ALA A 195 9.20 8.81 -25.06
C ALA A 195 10.19 9.99 -25.20
N ASN A 196 10.74 10.48 -24.07
CA ASN A 196 11.77 11.52 -24.06
C ASN A 196 13.17 10.93 -24.17
N ARG A 197 14.09 11.73 -24.62
CA ARG A 197 15.52 11.42 -24.65
C ARG A 197 16.25 12.11 -23.52
N TYR A 198 17.18 11.38 -22.90
CA TYR A 198 18.19 12.04 -22.06
C TYR A 198 19.15 12.86 -22.92
N PHE A 199 19.78 13.87 -22.32
CA PHE A 199 20.83 14.64 -22.97
C PHE A 199 22.10 14.59 -22.14
N VAL A 200 23.22 14.27 -22.78
CA VAL A 200 24.53 14.18 -22.14
C VAL A 200 25.53 15.12 -22.83
N ARG A 201 26.40 15.71 -22.03
CA ARG A 201 27.40 16.63 -22.50
C ARG A 201 28.63 16.65 -21.60
N ALA A 202 29.72 17.22 -22.07
CA ALA A 202 30.82 17.65 -21.22
C ALA A 202 30.47 18.99 -20.54
N ASP A 203 31.01 19.22 -19.34
CA ASP A 203 30.89 20.45 -18.60
C ASP A 203 32.15 20.71 -17.77
N LYS A 204 32.98 21.63 -18.24
CA LYS A 204 34.23 22.03 -17.55
C LYS A 204 34.02 22.70 -16.20
N HIS A 205 32.82 23.20 -15.94
CA HIS A 205 32.42 23.86 -14.71
C HIS A 205 31.35 23.09 -13.94
N GLY A 206 31.25 21.76 -14.18
CA GLY A 206 30.36 20.87 -13.50
C GLY A 206 30.75 20.60 -12.04
N VAL A 207 30.01 19.70 -11.39
CA VAL A 207 30.23 19.27 -10.00
C VAL A 207 30.52 17.78 -9.96
N GLY A 208 31.29 17.34 -8.95
CA GLY A 208 31.63 15.93 -8.79
C GLY A 208 32.49 15.38 -9.94
N LEU A 209 32.36 14.11 -10.23
CA LEU A 209 32.95 13.45 -11.40
C LEU A 209 31.99 13.53 -12.61
N ALA A 210 30.74 13.31 -12.38
CA ALA A 210 29.61 13.49 -13.27
C ALA A 210 28.40 13.93 -12.44
N TYR A 211 27.33 14.39 -13.09
CA TYR A 211 26.12 14.79 -12.39
C TYR A 211 24.88 14.65 -13.27
N TYR A 212 23.75 14.37 -12.61
CA TYR A 212 22.40 14.50 -13.18
C TYR A 212 21.83 15.88 -12.80
N GLY A 213 21.60 16.72 -13.78
CA GLY A 213 20.94 18.01 -13.60
C GLY A 213 19.51 18.03 -14.11
N SER A 214 18.80 19.12 -13.88
CA SER A 214 17.41 19.25 -14.35
C SER A 214 17.28 19.26 -15.88
N GLY A 215 18.33 19.62 -16.61
CA GLY A 215 18.29 19.74 -18.08
C GLY A 215 19.24 18.80 -18.82
N TRP A 216 20.15 18.12 -18.18
CA TRP A 216 21.11 17.20 -18.78
C TRP A 216 21.85 16.37 -17.75
N CYS A 217 22.47 15.27 -18.19
CA CYS A 217 23.59 14.65 -17.49
C CYS A 217 24.91 15.24 -18.03
N ALA A 218 25.90 15.40 -17.19
CA ALA A 218 27.19 15.88 -17.62
C ALA A 218 28.36 15.16 -16.97
N GLN A 219 29.48 15.05 -17.74
CA GLN A 219 30.78 14.73 -17.22
C GLN A 219 31.46 16.05 -16.83
N ASN A 220 31.97 16.15 -15.61
CA ASN A 220 32.74 17.31 -15.16
C ASN A 220 34.16 17.31 -15.79
N SER A 221 34.22 17.57 -17.07
CA SER A 221 35.42 17.49 -17.92
C SER A 221 35.19 18.21 -19.24
N ALA A 222 36.27 18.41 -20.02
CA ALA A 222 36.20 18.85 -21.40
C ALA A 222 35.76 17.74 -22.38
N THR A 223 35.57 16.49 -21.92
CA THR A 223 35.21 15.31 -22.71
C THR A 223 34.24 14.46 -21.95
N ILE A 224 33.55 13.58 -22.65
CA ILE A 224 32.66 12.54 -22.02
C ILE A 224 33.17 11.11 -22.30
N GLY A 225 34.39 10.99 -22.88
CA GLY A 225 34.95 9.72 -23.32
C GLY A 225 35.12 8.68 -22.20
N GLU A 226 35.49 9.15 -21.03
CA GLU A 226 35.60 8.28 -19.85
C GLU A 226 34.22 8.11 -19.20
N GLY A 227 33.53 7.07 -19.51
CA GLY A 227 32.22 6.73 -18.96
C GLY A 227 31.14 6.65 -20.02
N TRP A 228 30.73 7.76 -20.62
CA TRP A 228 29.57 7.80 -21.52
C TRP A 228 29.82 7.17 -22.90
N LEU A 229 31.06 7.01 -23.30
CA LEU A 229 31.45 6.26 -24.51
C LEU A 229 31.99 4.85 -24.23
N ASP A 230 32.04 4.45 -22.97
CA ASP A 230 32.37 3.07 -22.59
C ASP A 230 31.10 2.24 -22.47
N ASN A 231 30.86 1.38 -23.44
CA ASN A 231 29.65 0.56 -23.50
C ASN A 231 29.77 -0.77 -22.72
N VAL A 232 30.23 -0.68 -21.49
CA VAL A 232 30.42 -1.83 -20.60
C VAL A 232 29.64 -1.66 -19.29
N ALA A 233 29.08 -2.76 -18.79
CA ALA A 233 28.28 -2.77 -17.57
C ALA A 233 29.06 -2.40 -16.30
N THR A 234 30.39 -2.42 -16.34
CA THR A 234 31.26 -2.00 -15.23
C THR A 234 31.36 -0.49 -15.07
N GLN A 235 30.88 0.29 -16.06
CA GLN A 235 30.83 1.77 -16.02
C GLN A 235 29.70 2.24 -15.10
N TRP A 236 29.97 2.21 -13.81
CA TRP A 236 29.02 2.55 -12.77
C TRP A 236 28.48 3.99 -12.87
N VAL A 237 29.35 4.94 -13.19
CA VAL A 237 29.00 6.37 -13.17
C VAL A 237 27.79 6.67 -14.06
N ILE A 238 27.76 6.15 -15.28
CA ILE A 238 26.64 6.40 -16.20
C ILE A 238 25.34 5.74 -15.73
N LEU A 239 25.45 4.53 -15.18
CA LEU A 239 24.30 3.81 -14.62
C LEU A 239 23.71 4.58 -13.43
N HIS A 240 24.58 5.15 -12.59
CA HIS A 240 24.23 5.98 -11.45
C HIS A 240 23.52 7.27 -11.89
N GLU A 241 24.12 8.03 -12.83
CA GLU A 241 23.57 9.31 -13.28
C GLU A 241 22.22 9.12 -14.00
N ILE A 242 22.08 8.10 -14.85
CA ILE A 242 20.78 7.79 -15.47
C ILE A 242 19.75 7.43 -14.39
N GLY A 243 20.16 6.71 -13.35
CA GLY A 243 19.31 6.27 -12.25
C GLY A 243 18.67 7.39 -11.45
N HIS A 244 19.31 8.59 -11.38
CA HIS A 244 18.73 9.76 -10.71
C HIS A 244 17.39 10.20 -11.29
N GLY A 245 17.17 9.99 -12.58
CA GLY A 245 15.86 10.28 -13.19
C GLY A 245 14.71 9.38 -12.71
N TYR A 246 15.02 8.28 -12.03
CA TYR A 246 14.06 7.28 -11.54
C TYR A 246 13.87 7.34 -10.01
N GLN A 247 14.15 8.46 -9.42
CA GLN A 247 13.88 8.77 -8.02
C GLN A 247 12.51 9.44 -7.84
N GLY A 248 12.03 9.52 -6.60
CA GLY A 248 10.74 10.12 -6.30
C GLY A 248 10.76 10.88 -4.96
N LYS A 249 9.62 11.42 -4.53
CA LYS A 249 9.49 12.18 -3.27
C LYS A 249 9.85 11.36 -2.01
N PHE A 250 9.80 10.03 -2.08
CA PHE A 250 10.25 9.15 -1.00
C PHE A 250 11.72 9.35 -0.62
N MET A 251 12.50 10.04 -1.46
CA MET A 251 13.86 10.47 -1.15
C MET A 251 13.92 11.47 0.01
N GLN A 252 12.78 12.05 0.40
CA GLN A 252 12.66 12.97 1.53
C GLN A 252 12.59 12.25 2.89
N ASP A 253 12.49 10.91 2.90
CA ASP A 253 12.52 10.12 4.12
C ASP A 253 13.90 10.27 4.80
N THR A 254 13.89 10.80 6.02
CA THR A 254 15.11 11.04 6.80
C THR A 254 15.52 9.82 7.64
N THR A 255 14.65 8.84 7.81
CA THR A 255 14.92 7.62 8.58
C THR A 255 15.81 6.66 7.78
N LEU A 256 15.63 6.64 6.46
CA LEU A 256 16.46 5.90 5.51
C LEU A 256 16.91 6.81 4.36
N PRO A 257 17.99 7.58 4.54
CA PRO A 257 18.47 8.51 3.51
C PRO A 257 18.99 7.76 2.29
N VAL A 258 18.34 7.91 1.15
CA VAL A 258 18.63 7.12 -0.07
C VAL A 258 18.91 7.97 -1.32
N SER A 259 19.14 9.27 -1.19
CA SER A 259 19.32 10.19 -2.34
C SER A 259 20.44 9.76 -3.29
N GLU A 260 21.55 9.25 -2.77
CA GLU A 260 22.68 8.74 -3.53
C GLU A 260 22.76 7.20 -3.47
N VAL A 261 21.65 6.53 -3.12
CA VAL A 261 21.57 5.07 -2.97
C VAL A 261 20.50 4.49 -3.89
N TRP A 262 19.34 5.13 -3.98
CA TRP A 262 18.20 4.60 -4.75
C TRP A 262 18.50 4.45 -6.25
N ASN A 263 19.13 5.45 -6.84
CA ASN A 263 19.61 5.42 -8.22
C ASN A 263 20.56 4.24 -8.47
N ASN A 264 21.33 3.86 -7.45
CA ASN A 264 22.27 2.73 -7.51
C ASN A 264 21.58 1.37 -7.43
N ILE A 265 20.33 1.27 -7.03
CA ILE A 265 19.52 0.03 -7.13
C ILE A 265 19.39 -0.37 -8.61
N TYR A 266 19.04 0.59 -9.48
CA TYR A 266 18.96 0.37 -10.91
C TYR A 266 20.30 -0.06 -11.51
N ALA A 267 21.37 0.64 -11.13
CA ALA A 267 22.71 0.30 -11.56
C ALA A 267 23.14 -1.10 -11.10
N SER A 268 22.81 -1.47 -9.86
CA SER A 268 23.13 -2.77 -9.30
C SER A 268 22.37 -3.91 -9.98
N PHE A 269 21.07 -3.73 -10.24
CA PHE A 269 20.28 -4.69 -11.01
C PHE A 269 20.81 -4.84 -12.44
N TYR A 270 21.23 -3.73 -13.07
CA TYR A 270 21.81 -3.80 -14.42
C TYR A 270 23.13 -4.58 -14.44
N GLN A 271 24.00 -4.38 -13.44
CA GLN A 271 25.22 -5.15 -13.29
C GLN A 271 24.93 -6.61 -12.99
N GLN A 272 23.97 -6.92 -12.14
CA GLN A 272 23.55 -8.30 -11.86
C GLN A 272 23.04 -9.01 -13.12
N LEU A 273 22.30 -8.30 -13.98
CA LEU A 273 21.77 -8.85 -15.23
C LEU A 273 22.86 -9.10 -16.28
N THR A 274 23.86 -8.22 -16.35
CA THR A 274 24.76 -8.14 -17.52
C THR A 274 26.18 -8.66 -17.29
N LEU A 275 26.73 -8.58 -16.07
CA LEU A 275 28.13 -8.96 -15.83
C LEU A 275 28.41 -10.45 -16.13
N ASN A 276 27.46 -11.34 -15.84
CA ASN A 276 27.63 -12.77 -16.12
C ASN A 276 27.82 -13.09 -17.61
N GLN A 277 27.44 -12.17 -18.51
CA GLN A 277 27.59 -12.37 -19.96
C GLN A 277 29.03 -12.10 -20.45
N ASP A 278 29.78 -11.28 -19.71
CA ASP A 278 31.15 -10.84 -20.06
C ASP A 278 32.25 -11.58 -19.26
N ASN A 279 31.96 -12.77 -18.75
CA ASN A 279 32.84 -13.55 -17.87
C ASN A 279 33.20 -12.87 -16.54
N HIS A 280 32.44 -11.85 -16.15
CA HIS A 280 32.49 -11.26 -14.81
C HIS A 280 31.33 -11.79 -13.97
N LEU A 281 31.47 -11.75 -12.65
CA LEU A 281 30.40 -12.08 -11.74
C LEU A 281 29.79 -10.79 -11.19
N TYR A 282 28.53 -10.82 -10.78
CA TYR A 282 27.89 -9.67 -10.14
C TYR A 282 28.69 -9.11 -8.96
N VAL A 283 29.38 -9.99 -8.22
CA VAL A 283 30.28 -9.62 -7.11
C VAL A 283 31.52 -8.83 -7.56
N ASP A 284 31.86 -8.82 -8.84
CA ASP A 284 32.90 -7.99 -9.41
C ASP A 284 32.42 -6.57 -9.74
N GLY A 285 31.13 -6.31 -9.51
CA GLY A 285 30.50 -5.00 -9.67
C GLY A 285 30.83 -3.99 -8.56
N TRP A 286 30.33 -2.78 -8.73
CA TRP A 286 30.60 -1.66 -7.81
C TRP A 286 30.13 -1.92 -6.39
N LEU A 287 28.98 -2.58 -6.21
CA LEU A 287 28.40 -2.87 -4.89
C LEU A 287 29.38 -3.60 -3.98
N TYR A 288 30.09 -4.57 -4.52
CA TYR A 288 31.08 -5.37 -3.81
C TYR A 288 32.51 -4.86 -3.99
N ASN A 289 32.66 -3.58 -4.33
CA ASN A 289 33.96 -2.92 -4.52
C ASN A 289 34.88 -3.71 -5.44
N TYR A 290 34.34 -4.20 -6.57
CA TYR A 290 35.09 -4.90 -7.61
C TYR A 290 35.80 -6.16 -7.08
N GLY A 291 35.01 -7.14 -6.61
CA GLY A 291 35.52 -8.43 -6.17
C GLY A 291 35.89 -8.52 -4.69
N GLN A 292 35.59 -7.49 -3.88
CA GLN A 292 35.85 -7.51 -2.44
C GLN A 292 34.60 -7.89 -1.62
N GLN A 293 33.84 -8.88 -2.10
CA GLN A 293 32.57 -9.29 -1.48
C GLN A 293 32.72 -9.58 0.02
N ALA A 294 33.70 -10.40 0.43
CA ALA A 294 33.88 -10.77 1.82
C ALA A 294 34.10 -9.55 2.75
N VAL A 295 34.79 -8.51 2.25
CA VAL A 295 35.04 -7.28 3.02
C VAL A 295 33.74 -6.50 3.19
N GLN A 296 32.93 -6.37 2.13
CA GLN A 296 31.68 -5.64 2.19
C GLN A 296 30.64 -6.35 3.06
N GLU A 297 30.57 -7.67 3.00
CA GLU A 297 29.68 -8.47 3.84
C GLU A 297 30.06 -8.38 5.32
N VAL A 298 31.35 -8.45 5.66
CA VAL A 298 31.82 -8.26 7.04
C VAL A 298 31.51 -6.86 7.54
N GLN A 299 31.65 -5.84 6.71
CA GLN A 299 31.32 -4.46 7.08
C GLN A 299 29.82 -4.30 7.39
N LEU A 300 28.95 -4.88 6.57
CA LEU A 300 27.50 -4.88 6.81
C LEU A 300 27.17 -5.61 8.11
N MET A 301 27.77 -6.79 8.33
CA MET A 301 27.56 -7.55 9.57
C MET A 301 28.01 -6.79 10.82
N ASN A 302 29.14 -6.08 10.75
CA ASN A 302 29.60 -5.26 11.87
C ASN A 302 28.59 -4.15 12.19
N TYR A 303 28.07 -3.44 11.21
CA TYR A 303 27.04 -2.44 11.44
C TYR A 303 25.80 -3.03 12.12
N ILE A 304 25.34 -4.21 11.71
CA ILE A 304 24.19 -4.90 12.29
C ILE A 304 24.50 -5.37 13.72
N ASN A 305 25.66 -6.00 13.95
CA ASN A 305 26.05 -6.50 15.26
C ASN A 305 26.27 -5.37 16.29
N ASP A 306 26.80 -4.26 15.82
CA ASP A 306 27.02 -3.05 16.64
C ASP A 306 25.73 -2.23 16.82
N GLN A 307 24.60 -2.71 16.27
CA GLN A 307 23.32 -2.02 16.29
C GLN A 307 23.41 -0.55 15.80
N THR A 308 24.30 -0.31 14.83
CA THR A 308 24.46 1.01 14.25
C THR A 308 23.27 1.32 13.36
N PRO A 309 22.54 2.43 13.54
CA PRO A 309 21.39 2.77 12.71
C PRO A 309 21.78 2.95 11.24
N VAL A 310 20.98 2.40 10.32
CA VAL A 310 21.26 2.41 8.86
C VAL A 310 21.43 3.82 8.30
N ALA A 311 20.79 4.83 8.89
CA ALA A 311 20.93 6.22 8.49
C ALA A 311 22.39 6.75 8.61
N SER A 312 23.19 6.14 9.49
CA SER A 312 24.61 6.51 9.68
C SER A 312 25.60 5.67 8.85
N TRP A 313 25.14 4.65 8.12
CA TRP A 313 26.00 3.81 7.31
C TRP A 313 26.52 4.56 6.08
N GLY A 314 27.64 4.12 5.53
CA GLY A 314 28.12 4.57 4.22
C GLY A 314 27.15 4.20 3.10
N LEU A 315 27.31 4.82 1.93
CA LEU A 315 26.41 4.62 0.79
C LEU A 315 26.37 3.16 0.31
N ARG A 316 27.54 2.50 0.22
CA ARG A 316 27.65 1.13 -0.29
C ARG A 316 27.02 0.10 0.67
N PRO A 317 27.29 0.08 1.98
CA PRO A 317 26.58 -0.81 2.92
C PRO A 317 25.07 -0.57 2.96
N ARG A 318 24.63 0.68 2.81
CA ARG A 318 23.19 1.03 2.74
C ARG A 318 22.55 0.49 1.45
N LEU A 319 23.24 0.61 0.33
CA LEU A 319 22.81 -0.03 -0.92
C LEU A 319 22.75 -1.55 -0.77
N GLN A 320 23.79 -2.14 -0.17
CA GLN A 320 23.82 -3.61 0.05
C GLN A 320 22.63 -4.08 0.88
N PHE A 321 22.27 -3.33 1.93
CA PHE A 321 21.10 -3.62 2.76
C PHE A 321 19.80 -3.65 1.93
N LEU A 322 19.59 -2.65 1.06
CA LEU A 322 18.44 -2.62 0.17
C LEU A 322 18.48 -3.73 -0.88
N MET A 323 19.66 -3.95 -1.47
CA MET A 323 19.81 -4.97 -2.51
C MET A 323 19.61 -6.38 -1.99
N LEU A 324 19.96 -6.70 -0.74
CA LEU A 324 19.69 -8.02 -0.16
C LEU A 324 18.20 -8.35 -0.16
N MET A 325 17.33 -7.39 0.18
CA MET A 325 15.88 -7.55 0.11
C MET A 325 15.41 -7.68 -1.34
N LEU A 326 15.87 -6.77 -2.20
CA LEU A 326 15.40 -6.67 -3.58
C LEU A 326 15.91 -7.82 -4.47
N LEU A 327 17.12 -8.33 -4.25
CA LEU A 327 17.62 -9.51 -4.96
C LEU A 327 16.85 -10.77 -4.55
N LYS A 328 16.42 -10.86 -3.28
CA LYS A 328 15.56 -11.95 -2.82
C LYS A 328 14.15 -11.84 -3.39
N ALA A 329 13.59 -10.63 -3.41
CA ALA A 329 12.24 -10.37 -3.89
C ALA A 329 12.13 -10.35 -5.43
N GLY A 330 13.23 -10.02 -6.13
CA GLY A 330 13.27 -9.88 -7.57
C GLY A 330 12.80 -8.53 -8.09
N THR A 331 13.09 -8.28 -9.37
CA THR A 331 12.79 -7.00 -10.03
C THR A 331 11.29 -6.71 -10.13
N LYS A 332 10.43 -7.73 -10.12
CA LYS A 332 8.98 -7.56 -10.10
C LYS A 332 8.49 -6.86 -8.82
N ALA A 333 9.05 -7.21 -7.67
CA ALA A 333 8.71 -6.53 -6.41
C ALA A 333 9.18 -5.07 -6.41
N PHE A 334 10.33 -4.78 -7.02
CA PHE A 334 10.81 -3.42 -7.18
C PHE A 334 9.95 -2.61 -8.15
N SER A 335 9.52 -3.22 -9.24
CA SER A 335 8.55 -2.62 -10.17
C SER A 335 7.22 -2.31 -9.47
N ALA A 336 6.69 -3.27 -8.71
CA ALA A 336 5.47 -3.07 -7.92
C ALA A 336 5.60 -1.92 -6.91
N PHE A 337 6.75 -1.82 -6.22
CA PHE A 337 7.02 -0.66 -5.35
C PHE A 337 6.89 0.66 -6.10
N ASN A 338 7.55 0.78 -7.26
CA ASN A 338 7.55 2.01 -8.04
C ASN A 338 6.15 2.36 -8.58
N GLN A 339 5.35 1.36 -8.97
CA GLN A 339 3.96 1.53 -9.43
C GLN A 339 3.06 1.99 -8.28
N ASN A 340 3.09 1.28 -7.14
CA ASN A 340 2.31 1.64 -5.95
C ASN A 340 2.69 3.03 -5.41
N TYR A 341 3.98 3.37 -5.45
CA TYR A 341 4.43 4.71 -5.08
C TYR A 341 3.83 5.79 -5.99
N ARG A 342 3.86 5.58 -7.32
CA ARG A 342 3.26 6.55 -8.25
C ARG A 342 1.76 6.64 -8.11
N GLU A 343 1.08 5.54 -7.82
CA GLU A 343 -0.33 5.53 -7.46
C GLU A 343 -0.60 6.42 -6.25
N LEU A 344 0.10 6.18 -5.15
CA LEU A 344 0.00 6.99 -3.94
C LEU A 344 0.28 8.48 -4.21
N ALA A 345 1.33 8.78 -4.96
CA ALA A 345 1.73 10.14 -5.27
C ALA A 345 0.75 10.88 -6.18
N ASN A 346 -0.07 10.15 -6.92
CA ASN A 346 -1.14 10.70 -7.77
C ASN A 346 -2.49 10.75 -7.08
N GLY A 347 -2.63 10.08 -5.95
CA GLY A 347 -3.82 10.19 -5.10
C GLY A 347 -3.95 11.60 -4.49
N ASP A 348 -5.18 11.93 -4.10
CA ASP A 348 -5.45 13.15 -3.37
C ASP A 348 -4.81 13.07 -1.97
N ASN A 349 -4.04 14.08 -1.58
CA ASN A 349 -3.41 14.19 -0.26
C ASN A 349 -2.19 13.29 0.03
N PHE A 350 -1.41 12.93 -0.96
CA PHE A 350 -0.12 12.29 -0.71
C PHE A 350 0.90 13.29 -0.15
N TRP A 351 1.39 13.01 1.05
CA TRP A 351 2.53 13.69 1.66
C TRP A 351 3.64 12.68 1.95
N PRO A 352 4.88 12.92 1.52
CA PRO A 352 5.98 11.98 1.78
C PRO A 352 6.19 11.68 3.26
N SER A 353 5.88 12.65 4.15
CA SER A 353 5.97 12.49 5.60
C SER A 353 4.98 11.48 6.20
N ASP A 354 3.89 11.16 5.48
CA ASP A 354 2.85 10.26 5.97
C ASP A 354 3.13 8.79 5.61
N HIS A 355 4.19 8.55 4.82
CA HIS A 355 4.56 7.23 4.33
C HIS A 355 6.07 7.03 4.47
N GLN A 356 6.48 6.20 5.42
CA GLN A 356 7.89 5.82 5.52
C GLN A 356 8.28 4.93 4.33
N LEU A 357 9.46 5.15 3.79
CA LEU A 357 9.97 4.38 2.65
C LEU A 357 10.00 2.87 2.94
N VAL A 358 10.41 2.50 4.15
CA VAL A 358 10.50 1.08 4.55
C VAL A 358 9.14 0.40 4.61
N ASP A 359 8.08 1.12 5.02
CA ASP A 359 6.72 0.59 5.05
C ASP A 359 6.19 0.31 3.64
N MET A 360 6.38 1.26 2.74
CA MET A 360 6.01 1.10 1.32
C MET A 360 6.78 -0.06 0.68
N LEU A 361 8.10 -0.15 0.94
CA LEU A 361 8.96 -1.19 0.37
C LEU A 361 8.61 -2.58 0.91
N ALA A 362 8.44 -2.71 2.23
CA ALA A 362 8.07 -3.98 2.86
C ALA A 362 6.70 -4.46 2.39
N THR A 363 5.73 -3.55 2.26
CA THR A 363 4.39 -3.87 1.75
C THR A 363 4.46 -4.34 0.29
N ALA A 364 5.20 -3.64 -0.57
CA ALA A 364 5.35 -4.03 -1.97
C ALA A 364 6.02 -5.40 -2.12
N ILE A 365 7.07 -5.68 -1.32
CA ILE A 365 7.74 -6.99 -1.31
C ILE A 365 6.76 -8.08 -0.84
N ALA A 366 6.06 -7.87 0.29
CA ALA A 366 5.14 -8.85 0.82
C ALA A 366 4.01 -9.17 -0.16
N THR A 367 3.41 -8.14 -0.77
CA THR A 367 2.34 -8.29 -1.76
C THR A 367 2.80 -9.04 -3.01
N ALA A 368 4.00 -8.69 -3.53
CA ALA A 368 4.48 -9.27 -4.79
C ALA A 368 5.06 -10.68 -4.63
N THR A 369 5.52 -11.06 -3.43
CA THR A 369 6.33 -12.28 -3.25
C THR A 369 5.88 -13.17 -2.10
N GLY A 370 5.06 -12.66 -1.19
CA GLY A 370 4.74 -13.35 0.05
C GLY A 370 5.91 -13.41 1.04
N TYR A 371 6.95 -12.59 0.89
CA TYR A 371 8.05 -12.50 1.85
C TYR A 371 7.86 -11.35 2.84
N ASP A 372 8.14 -11.62 4.10
CA ASP A 372 8.17 -10.63 5.17
C ASP A 372 9.63 -10.23 5.45
N VAL A 373 9.99 -9.03 5.03
CA VAL A 373 11.34 -8.46 5.25
C VAL A 373 11.45 -7.66 6.56
N THR A 374 10.36 -7.55 7.32
CA THR A 374 10.32 -6.81 8.59
C THR A 374 11.47 -7.17 9.53
N PRO A 375 11.76 -8.47 9.78
CA PRO A 375 12.85 -8.82 10.69
C PRO A 375 14.22 -8.36 10.25
N PHE A 376 14.46 -8.31 8.93
CA PHE A 376 15.71 -7.81 8.39
C PHE A 376 15.79 -6.28 8.44
N ILE A 377 14.70 -5.58 8.18
CA ILE A 377 14.60 -4.12 8.32
C ILE A 377 14.93 -3.69 9.75
N GLU A 378 14.41 -4.41 10.74
CA GLU A 378 14.67 -4.16 12.16
C GLU A 378 16.15 -4.31 12.54
N LEU A 379 16.89 -5.21 11.89
CA LEU A 379 18.34 -5.33 12.08
C LEU A 379 19.11 -4.07 11.65
N GLY A 380 18.56 -3.27 10.74
CA GLY A 380 19.08 -1.96 10.36
C GLY A 380 18.73 -0.83 11.34
N GLY A 381 18.05 -1.13 12.44
CA GLY A 381 17.57 -0.14 13.41
C GLY A 381 16.37 0.67 12.92
N LEU A 382 15.67 0.18 11.90
CA LEU A 382 14.44 0.76 11.38
C LEU A 382 13.23 0.05 11.98
N THR A 383 12.11 0.78 12.09
CA THR A 383 10.86 0.25 12.64
C THR A 383 9.73 0.55 11.68
N LEU A 384 8.99 -0.49 11.27
CA LEU A 384 7.78 -0.32 10.51
C LEU A 384 6.63 0.15 11.39
N GLU A 385 5.68 0.85 10.80
CA GLU A 385 4.42 1.18 11.46
C GLU A 385 3.66 -0.10 11.86
N ASN A 386 2.92 -0.02 12.98
CA ASN A 386 2.14 -1.16 13.46
C ASN A 386 1.10 -1.64 12.45
N ALA A 387 0.51 -0.72 11.68
CA ALA A 387 -0.43 -1.05 10.62
C ALA A 387 0.23 -1.91 9.54
N THR A 388 1.39 -1.50 9.06
CA THR A 388 2.17 -2.24 8.05
C THR A 388 2.55 -3.63 8.55
N ARG A 389 3.05 -3.73 9.80
CA ARG A 389 3.40 -5.03 10.41
C ARG A 389 2.20 -5.98 10.47
N LYS A 390 1.04 -5.47 10.91
CA LYS A 390 -0.20 -6.26 10.98
C LYS A 390 -0.67 -6.71 9.60
N ASN A 391 -0.63 -5.83 8.62
CA ASN A 391 -1.03 -6.15 7.25
C ASN A 391 -0.13 -7.24 6.66
N ILE A 392 1.19 -7.12 6.81
CA ILE A 392 2.15 -8.14 6.35
C ILE A 392 1.92 -9.48 7.08
N ALA A 393 1.70 -9.44 8.39
CA ALA A 393 1.40 -10.63 9.17
C ALA A 393 0.07 -11.28 8.75
N ALA A 394 -0.95 -10.47 8.41
CA ALA A 394 -2.25 -10.96 7.93
C ALA A 394 -2.16 -11.62 6.55
N MET A 395 -1.24 -11.18 5.70
CA MET A 395 -0.96 -11.83 4.41
C MET A 395 -0.34 -13.23 4.57
N GLY A 396 0.08 -13.61 5.79
CA GLY A 396 0.80 -14.85 6.02
C GLY A 396 2.18 -14.87 5.35
N ALA A 397 2.78 -13.70 5.16
CA ALA A 397 4.07 -13.56 4.50
C ALA A 397 5.17 -14.28 5.28
N LYS A 398 6.09 -14.92 4.55
CA LYS A 398 7.18 -15.73 5.12
C LYS A 398 8.30 -14.83 5.62
N PRO A 399 8.64 -14.86 6.93
CA PRO A 399 9.72 -14.02 7.45
C PRO A 399 11.07 -14.42 6.87
N LEU A 400 11.85 -13.41 6.48
CA LEU A 400 13.21 -13.57 5.98
C LEU A 400 14.25 -13.15 7.02
N TYR A 401 15.34 -13.90 7.08
CA TYR A 401 16.43 -13.59 7.99
C TYR A 401 17.80 -13.88 7.36
N PRO A 402 18.87 -13.14 7.74
CA PRO A 402 20.18 -13.38 7.20
C PRO A 402 20.76 -14.73 7.61
N LEU A 403 21.15 -15.56 6.64
CA LEU A 403 21.75 -16.86 6.86
C LEU A 403 22.99 -16.80 7.77
N TYR A 404 23.80 -15.74 7.64
CA TYR A 404 25.03 -15.57 8.43
C TYR A 404 24.78 -15.30 9.92
N LEU A 405 23.57 -14.87 10.31
CA LEU A 405 23.19 -14.74 11.71
C LEU A 405 22.65 -16.04 12.32
N LEU A 406 22.33 -17.03 11.47
CA LEU A 406 21.79 -18.32 11.89
C LEU A 406 22.89 -19.39 12.04
N LEU A 407 24.00 -19.25 11.33
CA LEU A 407 25.07 -20.23 11.24
C LEU A 407 26.43 -19.63 11.59
N PRO A 408 27.38 -20.44 12.10
CA PRO A 408 28.79 -20.05 12.26
C PRO A 408 29.44 -19.70 10.90
N GLN A 409 30.37 -18.75 10.90
CA GLN A 409 31.07 -18.31 9.68
C GLN A 409 31.71 -19.46 8.89
N SER A 410 32.23 -20.47 9.57
CA SER A 410 32.85 -21.64 8.95
C SER A 410 31.90 -22.47 8.08
N GLU A 411 30.59 -22.27 8.24
CA GLU A 411 29.55 -23.05 7.55
C GLU A 411 28.87 -22.29 6.42
N TRP A 412 29.08 -20.99 6.29
CA TRP A 412 28.32 -20.15 5.34
C TRP A 412 28.38 -20.64 3.91
N ASP A 413 29.59 -20.91 3.40
CA ASP A 413 29.78 -21.34 2.00
C ASP A 413 29.25 -22.75 1.74
N SER A 414 29.31 -23.62 2.72
CA SER A 414 28.72 -24.96 2.60
C SER A 414 27.21 -24.90 2.62
N ALA A 415 26.63 -24.10 3.50
CA ALA A 415 25.20 -23.90 3.58
C ALA A 415 24.65 -23.26 2.31
N ARG A 416 25.25 -22.17 1.82
CA ARG A 416 24.84 -21.55 0.55
C ARG A 416 24.82 -22.53 -0.61
N ARG A 417 25.85 -23.32 -0.76
CA ARG A 417 25.92 -24.37 -1.80
C ARG A 417 24.86 -25.45 -1.62
N GLN A 418 24.61 -25.89 -0.39
CA GLN A 418 23.55 -26.87 -0.10
C GLN A 418 22.18 -26.35 -0.41
N LEU A 419 21.94 -25.06 -0.11
CA LEU A 419 20.66 -24.36 -0.37
C LEU A 419 20.51 -23.93 -1.84
N GLY A 420 21.57 -24.06 -2.67
CA GLY A 420 21.55 -23.61 -4.06
C GLY A 420 21.45 -22.09 -4.23
N LEU A 421 21.93 -21.33 -3.24
CA LEU A 421 21.90 -19.88 -3.25
C LEU A 421 23.08 -19.28 -3.98
N ASP A 422 22.84 -18.23 -4.73
CA ASP A 422 23.90 -17.40 -5.29
C ASP A 422 24.76 -16.79 -4.17
N SER A 423 26.05 -16.54 -4.47
CA SER A 423 27.01 -16.05 -3.47
C SER A 423 26.62 -14.73 -2.80
N PHE A 424 25.78 -13.94 -3.45
CA PHE A 424 25.29 -12.65 -2.97
C PHE A 424 23.89 -12.72 -2.32
N VAL A 425 23.22 -13.88 -2.30
CA VAL A 425 21.92 -14.06 -1.62
C VAL A 425 22.16 -14.50 -0.19
N TRP A 426 21.67 -13.71 0.76
CA TRP A 426 21.84 -13.97 2.19
C TRP A 426 20.54 -14.15 2.94
N LEU A 427 19.41 -13.59 2.43
CA LEU A 427 18.12 -13.70 3.08
C LEU A 427 17.49 -15.04 2.72
N VAL A 428 17.05 -15.75 3.74
CA VAL A 428 16.43 -17.07 3.63
C VAL A 428 15.15 -17.14 4.44
N ASP A 429 14.18 -17.94 3.99
CA ASP A 429 13.03 -18.35 4.78
C ASP A 429 13.24 -19.75 5.39
N ASN A 430 12.35 -20.16 6.29
CA ASN A 430 12.49 -21.45 6.97
C ASN A 430 12.31 -22.66 6.03
N SER A 431 11.54 -22.52 4.95
CA SER A 431 11.38 -23.61 3.97
C SER A 431 12.67 -23.90 3.21
N GLU A 432 13.47 -22.89 2.94
CA GLU A 432 14.80 -23.05 2.35
C GLU A 432 15.76 -23.72 3.33
N LEU A 433 15.74 -23.25 4.60
CA LEU A 433 16.60 -23.78 5.67
C LEU A 433 16.33 -25.25 6.01
N ALA A 434 15.13 -25.75 5.75
CA ALA A 434 14.74 -27.12 6.10
C ALA A 434 15.70 -28.18 5.59
N SER A 435 16.30 -27.98 4.41
CA SER A 435 17.26 -28.92 3.82
C SER A 435 18.58 -29.07 4.60
N LEU A 436 18.89 -28.12 5.48
CA LEU A 436 20.10 -28.21 6.33
C LEU A 436 19.93 -29.24 7.47
N GLY A 437 18.68 -29.57 7.85
CA GLY A 437 18.38 -30.56 8.88
C GLY A 437 18.86 -30.18 10.28
N LYS A 438 19.11 -28.88 10.53
CA LYS A 438 19.61 -28.37 11.81
C LYS A 438 18.46 -27.98 12.72
N THR A 439 18.59 -28.28 14.02
CA THR A 439 17.60 -27.92 15.04
C THR A 439 18.27 -27.26 16.24
N GLY A 440 17.47 -26.55 17.02
CA GLY A 440 17.85 -26.00 18.30
C GLY A 440 16.78 -26.23 19.37
N THR A 441 17.13 -25.89 20.60
CA THR A 441 16.16 -25.80 21.71
C THR A 441 15.93 -24.33 22.01
N LEU A 442 14.71 -23.93 22.35
CA LEU A 442 14.36 -22.57 22.72
C LEU A 442 13.76 -22.54 24.13
N SER A 443 14.40 -21.81 25.03
CA SER A 443 13.85 -21.42 26.32
C SER A 443 13.27 -20.02 26.21
N LEU A 444 11.95 -19.91 26.28
CA LEU A 444 11.22 -18.65 26.13
C LEU A 444 10.73 -18.20 27.50
N THR A 445 11.26 -17.08 27.99
CA THR A 445 10.85 -16.48 29.27
C THR A 445 9.80 -15.40 29.01
N LEU A 446 8.68 -15.45 29.74
CA LEU A 446 7.60 -14.48 29.69
C LEU A 446 7.74 -13.53 30.90
N ASN A 447 8.32 -12.37 30.69
CA ASN A 447 8.58 -11.41 31.75
C ASN A 447 7.40 -10.43 31.88
N ILE A 448 6.48 -10.76 32.78
CA ILE A 448 5.24 -10.01 33.03
C ILE A 448 5.08 -9.81 34.56
N ASP A 449 4.60 -8.64 34.99
CA ASP A 449 4.38 -8.32 36.40
C ASP A 449 3.19 -9.07 37.01
N GLN A 450 2.23 -9.51 36.22
CA GLN A 450 1.06 -10.26 36.67
C GLN A 450 0.87 -11.54 35.82
N PRO A 451 1.55 -12.64 36.11
CA PRO A 451 1.50 -13.88 35.32
C PRO A 451 0.08 -14.44 35.12
N ASP A 452 -0.81 -14.27 36.09
CA ASP A 452 -2.21 -14.70 35.99
C ASP A 452 -2.97 -14.12 34.81
N GLN A 453 -2.47 -13.01 34.22
CA GLN A 453 -3.05 -12.41 33.05
C GLN A 453 -2.88 -13.26 31.80
N ILE A 454 -1.81 -14.05 31.72
CA ILE A 454 -1.46 -14.88 30.56
C ILE A 454 -1.58 -16.37 30.83
N TYR A 455 -1.59 -16.82 32.08
CA TYR A 455 -1.74 -18.22 32.42
C TYR A 455 -3.08 -18.76 31.89
N GLY A 456 -3.06 -19.96 31.38
CA GLY A 456 -4.22 -20.59 30.74
C GLY A 456 -4.51 -20.06 29.30
N ARG A 457 -3.62 -19.25 28.75
CA ARG A 457 -3.70 -18.74 27.38
C ARG A 457 -2.76 -19.50 26.46
N THR A 458 -2.97 -19.38 25.18
CA THR A 458 -2.12 -19.97 24.14
C THR A 458 -1.20 -18.91 23.55
N LEU A 459 0.08 -19.23 23.48
CA LEU A 459 1.09 -18.53 22.72
C LEU A 459 1.31 -19.26 21.40
N THR A 460 1.31 -18.55 20.29
CA THR A 460 1.52 -19.16 18.98
C THR A 460 2.87 -18.73 18.40
N ILE A 461 3.59 -19.67 17.82
CA ILE A 461 4.84 -19.47 17.08
C ILE A 461 4.66 -20.09 15.70
N LYS A 462 4.94 -19.34 14.63
CA LYS A 462 4.76 -19.80 13.25
C LYS A 462 5.84 -19.24 12.32
N ASP A 463 6.12 -19.96 11.26
CA ASP A 463 7.07 -19.53 10.21
C ASP A 463 6.41 -19.15 8.89
N ASN A 464 5.09 -19.31 8.80
CA ASN A 464 4.31 -19.14 7.56
C ASN A 464 4.80 -20.03 6.39
N CYS A 465 5.62 -21.04 6.70
CA CYS A 465 6.12 -22.05 5.76
C CYS A 465 5.51 -23.45 6.03
N GLY A 466 4.59 -23.54 7.00
CA GLY A 466 3.94 -24.77 7.41
C GLY A 466 4.19 -25.17 8.86
N THR A 467 5.20 -24.59 9.54
CA THR A 467 5.50 -24.88 10.94
C THR A 467 4.70 -23.97 11.86
N ARG A 468 3.99 -24.57 12.82
CA ARG A 468 3.25 -23.85 13.84
C ARG A 468 3.34 -24.59 15.16
N TYR A 469 3.65 -23.85 16.22
CA TYR A 469 3.60 -24.31 17.59
C TYR A 469 2.53 -23.53 18.34
N SER A 470 1.70 -24.23 19.09
CA SER A 470 0.72 -23.64 20.01
C SER A 470 1.07 -24.08 21.41
N LEU A 471 1.56 -23.16 22.21
CA LEU A 471 2.06 -23.40 23.56
C LEU A 471 1.04 -22.93 24.57
N PHE A 472 0.66 -23.82 25.47
CA PHE A 472 -0.15 -23.45 26.62
C PHE A 472 0.75 -22.76 27.66
N VAL A 473 0.39 -21.58 28.09
CA VAL A 473 1.15 -20.83 29.09
C VAL A 473 0.71 -21.27 30.49
N ASP A 474 1.51 -22.08 31.13
CA ASP A 474 1.31 -22.57 32.52
C ASP A 474 2.48 -22.23 33.45
N ASP A 475 3.56 -21.72 32.90
CA ASP A 475 4.75 -21.26 33.62
C ASP A 475 5.31 -19.96 32.95
N ASP A 476 6.14 -19.26 33.67
CA ASP A 476 6.88 -18.08 33.16
C ASP A 476 7.94 -18.46 32.11
N THR A 477 8.31 -19.73 32.02
CA THR A 477 9.31 -20.23 31.06
C THR A 477 8.74 -21.40 30.29
N LEU A 478 8.71 -21.24 28.97
CA LEU A 478 8.27 -22.27 28.02
C LEU A 478 9.50 -22.86 27.32
N LEU A 479 9.56 -24.19 27.23
CA LEU A 479 10.66 -24.91 26.60
C LEU A 479 10.16 -25.60 25.33
N LEU A 480 10.82 -25.31 24.21
CA LEU A 480 10.62 -26.03 22.95
C LEU A 480 11.92 -26.76 22.57
N ASN A 481 11.78 -28.03 22.26
CA ASN A 481 12.91 -28.88 21.82
C ASN A 481 12.78 -29.16 20.33
N ASP A 482 13.92 -29.40 19.69
CA ASP A 482 14.03 -29.86 18.30
C ASP A 482 13.35 -28.90 17.26
N ILE A 483 13.35 -27.60 17.56
CA ILE A 483 12.85 -26.60 16.60
C ILE A 483 13.89 -26.47 15.46
N PRO A 484 13.47 -26.52 14.18
CA PRO A 484 14.35 -26.20 13.06
C PRO A 484 14.98 -24.82 13.22
N ILE A 485 16.24 -24.68 12.81
CA ILE A 485 16.85 -23.32 12.80
C ILE A 485 16.09 -22.40 11.86
N GLY A 486 15.96 -21.12 12.23
CA GLY A 486 15.26 -20.14 11.40
C GLY A 486 14.67 -19.00 12.18
N ILE A 487 13.72 -18.35 11.54
CA ILE A 487 12.98 -17.22 12.12
C ILE A 487 11.49 -17.55 12.21
N TYR A 488 10.90 -17.19 13.32
CA TYR A 488 9.52 -17.51 13.64
C TYR A 488 8.79 -16.25 14.10
N GLN A 489 7.62 -16.02 13.55
CA GLN A 489 6.70 -15.02 14.07
C GLN A 489 6.09 -15.53 15.36
N ILE A 490 6.04 -14.69 16.39
CA ILE A 490 5.46 -15.01 17.69
C ILE A 490 4.24 -14.13 17.95
N ASP A 491 3.16 -14.73 18.43
CA ASP A 491 1.96 -14.03 18.90
C ASP A 491 1.71 -14.39 20.37
N PRO A 492 2.30 -13.62 21.30
CA PRO A 492 2.11 -13.83 22.72
C PRO A 492 0.74 -13.31 23.17
N PRO A 493 0.10 -13.96 24.17
CA PRO A 493 -1.14 -13.44 24.72
C PRO A 493 -0.95 -12.07 25.38
N LYS A 494 -1.86 -11.14 25.11
CA LYS A 494 -1.83 -9.75 25.61
C LYS A 494 -2.43 -9.57 27.02
N GLY A 495 -2.64 -10.65 27.72
CA GLY A 495 -3.31 -10.69 29.02
C GLY A 495 -4.84 -10.81 28.87
N ARG A 496 -5.49 -11.21 29.97
CA ARG A 496 -6.98 -11.37 30.02
C ARG A 496 -7.68 -10.04 29.80
N SER A 497 -7.03 -8.96 30.17
CA SER A 497 -7.54 -7.60 30.07
C SER A 497 -7.01 -6.83 28.85
N GLN A 498 -6.22 -7.48 28.00
CA GLN A 498 -5.55 -6.82 26.86
C GLN A 498 -4.62 -5.65 27.27
N LYS A 499 -4.24 -5.57 28.55
CA LYS A 499 -3.42 -4.49 29.11
C LYS A 499 -1.96 -4.51 28.69
N TYR A 500 -1.51 -5.60 28.14
CA TYR A 500 -0.09 -5.83 27.97
C TYR A 500 0.30 -5.81 26.51
N ARG A 501 1.43 -5.17 26.25
CA ARG A 501 2.07 -5.17 24.94
C ARG A 501 3.37 -5.97 25.04
N PRO A 502 3.49 -7.10 24.35
CA PRO A 502 4.77 -7.78 24.21
C PRO A 502 5.72 -6.96 23.32
N ASP A 503 7.01 -6.99 23.65
CA ASP A 503 8.06 -6.23 22.95
C ASP A 503 8.66 -6.97 21.75
N ILE A 504 8.30 -8.22 21.54
CA ILE A 504 8.91 -9.11 20.55
C ILE A 504 7.85 -9.61 19.55
N SER A 505 8.19 -9.59 18.28
CA SER A 505 7.35 -10.11 17.19
C SER A 505 7.96 -11.31 16.48
N TYR A 506 9.26 -11.51 16.62
CA TYR A 506 9.99 -12.60 15.98
C TYR A 506 10.94 -13.28 16.95
N LEU A 507 11.09 -14.59 16.79
CA LEU A 507 12.06 -15.44 17.49
C LEU A 507 13.07 -15.97 16.50
N ILE A 508 14.34 -15.95 16.87
CA ILE A 508 15.42 -16.51 16.07
C ILE A 508 15.91 -17.78 16.76
N VAL A 509 15.94 -18.88 16.04
CA VAL A 509 16.43 -20.16 16.51
C VAL A 509 17.70 -20.53 15.74
N LYS A 510 18.80 -20.70 16.45
CA LYS A 510 20.10 -21.19 15.95
C LYS A 510 20.31 -22.63 16.39
N GLU A 511 21.28 -23.31 15.81
CA GLU A 511 21.66 -24.65 16.28
C GLU A 511 22.07 -24.66 17.75
N GLY A 512 21.60 -25.63 18.52
CA GLY A 512 21.86 -25.77 19.94
C GLY A 512 20.87 -24.99 20.82
N ALA A 513 21.35 -24.52 21.98
CA ALA A 513 20.51 -23.89 22.99
C ALA A 513 20.26 -22.40 22.67
N ASN A 514 19.01 -21.99 22.62
CA ASN A 514 18.57 -20.60 22.45
C ASN A 514 17.76 -20.16 23.65
N ALA A 515 17.84 -18.87 23.97
CA ALA A 515 17.02 -18.22 24.97
C ALA A 515 16.45 -16.93 24.40
N ALA A 516 15.18 -16.68 24.65
CA ALA A 516 14.54 -15.43 24.32
C ALA A 516 13.63 -14.99 25.49
N THR A 517 13.42 -13.71 25.60
CA THR A 517 12.53 -13.13 26.63
C THR A 517 11.50 -12.25 25.96
N VAL A 518 10.24 -12.47 26.27
CA VAL A 518 9.13 -11.58 25.94
C VAL A 518 8.91 -10.65 27.13
N ASN A 519 9.23 -9.39 26.99
CA ASN A 519 8.92 -8.40 28.02
C ASN A 519 7.55 -7.81 27.74
N TYR A 520 6.72 -7.80 28.75
CA TYR A 520 5.39 -7.22 28.66
C TYR A 520 5.39 -5.84 29.29
N THR A 521 5.02 -4.85 28.51
CA THR A 521 4.79 -3.50 29.01
C THR A 521 3.31 -3.33 29.33
N ARG A 522 3.01 -2.95 30.56
CA ARG A 522 1.65 -2.62 30.97
C ARG A 522 1.28 -1.24 30.43
N LEU A 523 0.18 -1.16 29.68
CA LEU A 523 -0.21 0.04 28.94
C LEU A 523 -0.99 1.06 29.78
N SER A 524 -1.46 0.68 30.99
CA SER A 524 -2.37 1.48 31.82
C SER A 524 -1.75 2.10 33.07
N ASP A 525 -0.45 1.99 33.31
CA ASP A 525 0.17 2.48 34.52
C ASP A 525 0.78 3.89 34.43
N THR A 526 0.46 4.65 33.40
CA THR A 526 0.80 6.06 33.39
C THR A 526 -0.21 6.82 34.25
N SER A 527 0.17 7.15 35.48
CA SER A 527 -0.54 8.18 36.23
C SER A 527 -0.47 9.49 35.43
N ALA A 528 -1.54 9.81 34.74
CA ALA A 528 -1.60 10.97 33.89
C ALA A 528 -2.04 12.18 34.72
N HIS A 529 -1.09 13.00 35.09
CA HIS A 529 -1.40 14.35 35.52
C HIS A 529 -1.33 15.25 34.26
N ASN A 530 -2.46 15.89 33.90
CA ASN A 530 -2.57 16.89 32.85
C ASN A 530 -2.14 16.40 31.44
N VAL A 531 -2.93 15.53 30.88
CA VAL A 531 -2.75 15.05 29.50
C VAL A 531 -3.31 16.07 28.51
N ARG A 532 -2.53 16.42 27.52
CA ARG A 532 -2.99 17.21 26.39
C ARG A 532 -3.10 16.33 25.13
N MET A 533 -4.21 16.47 24.43
CA MET A 533 -4.44 15.88 23.12
C MET A 533 -4.62 16.98 22.10
N ASP A 534 -3.79 16.94 21.05
CA ASP A 534 -3.82 17.88 19.95
C ASP A 534 -4.55 17.25 18.74
N PHE A 535 -5.51 17.99 18.21
CA PHE A 535 -6.26 17.62 17.01
C PHE A 535 -5.68 18.39 15.83
N LEU A 536 -5.06 17.68 14.89
CA LEU A 536 -4.43 18.25 13.72
C LEU A 536 -5.34 18.13 12.49
N GLY A 537 -5.38 19.18 11.72
CA GLY A 537 -6.15 19.25 10.48
C GLY A 537 -5.25 19.22 9.24
N LEU A 538 -5.70 19.89 8.19
CA LEU A 538 -4.96 19.96 6.93
C LEU A 538 -3.55 20.52 7.14
N SER A 539 -2.56 19.83 6.56
CA SER A 539 -1.13 20.13 6.72
C SER A 539 -0.66 20.10 8.17
N ASP A 540 -1.23 19.17 8.96
CA ASP A 540 -0.91 18.96 10.39
C ASP A 540 -1.02 20.23 11.24
N LYS A 541 -1.88 21.16 10.83
CA LYS A 541 -2.14 22.37 11.60
C LYS A 541 -3.06 22.05 12.76
N LEU A 542 -2.65 22.47 13.96
CA LEU A 542 -3.49 22.40 15.15
C LEU A 542 -4.80 23.17 14.92
N PHE A 543 -5.94 22.50 15.08
CA PHE A 543 -7.25 23.14 14.99
C PHE A 543 -8.04 23.08 16.29
N ALA A 544 -7.71 22.11 17.17
CA ALA A 544 -8.28 22.02 18.51
C ALA A 544 -7.27 21.33 19.45
N CYS A 545 -7.42 21.58 20.73
CA CYS A 545 -6.74 20.83 21.77
C CYS A 545 -7.68 20.50 22.94
N LEU A 546 -7.46 19.35 23.54
CA LEU A 546 -8.15 18.89 24.72
C LEU A 546 -7.14 18.73 25.84
N ASP A 547 -7.25 19.54 26.87
CA ASP A 547 -6.45 19.45 28.08
C ASP A 547 -7.27 18.77 29.17
N ILE A 548 -6.72 17.74 29.79
CA ILE A 548 -7.31 17.06 30.94
C ILE A 548 -6.58 17.56 32.19
N ASP A 549 -7.26 18.39 32.94
CA ASP A 549 -6.75 19.05 34.13
C ASP A 549 -7.26 18.31 35.37
N TYR A 550 -6.41 17.43 35.89
CA TYR A 550 -6.75 16.64 37.10
C TYR A 550 -6.76 17.45 38.37
N GLU A 551 -5.99 18.53 38.42
CA GLU A 551 -5.90 19.38 39.61
C GLU A 551 -7.23 20.10 39.86
N ASN A 552 -7.87 20.55 38.77
CA ASN A 552 -9.16 21.24 38.86
C ASN A 552 -10.33 20.31 38.46
N GLN A 553 -10.10 19.05 38.17
CA GLN A 553 -11.11 18.05 37.73
C GLN A 553 -11.97 18.55 36.57
N GLN A 554 -11.31 19.02 35.49
CA GLN A 554 -11.97 19.56 34.33
C GLN A 554 -11.28 19.16 33.05
N LEU A 555 -12.09 18.99 32.00
CA LEU A 555 -11.67 18.87 30.63
C LEU A 555 -11.78 20.25 29.98
N ILE A 556 -10.75 20.66 29.27
CA ILE A 556 -10.72 21.95 28.59
C ILE A 556 -10.54 21.69 27.11
N LEU A 557 -11.62 21.85 26.35
CA LEU A 557 -11.57 21.76 24.89
C LEU A 557 -11.49 23.17 24.29
N ASP A 558 -10.44 23.44 23.54
CA ASP A 558 -10.23 24.72 22.84
C ASP A 558 -10.18 24.48 21.33
N VAL A 559 -11.21 24.95 20.64
CA VAL A 559 -11.32 24.86 19.18
C VAL A 559 -10.89 26.19 18.58
N ILE A 560 -9.76 26.21 17.89
CA ILE A 560 -9.08 27.43 17.41
C ILE A 560 -9.23 27.72 15.92
N SER A 561 -9.73 26.75 15.13
CA SER A 561 -9.92 26.95 13.70
C SER A 561 -11.35 26.69 13.24
N THR A 562 -11.85 27.58 12.38
CA THR A 562 -13.17 27.42 11.75
C THR A 562 -13.14 26.44 10.56
N THR A 563 -11.95 26.13 10.05
CA THR A 563 -11.76 25.26 8.90
C THR A 563 -10.63 24.26 9.19
N PRO A 564 -10.89 23.25 10.03
CA PRO A 564 -9.91 22.23 10.34
C PRO A 564 -9.34 21.52 9.10
N HIS A 565 -10.23 21.18 8.15
CA HIS A 565 -9.81 20.47 6.95
C HIS A 565 -10.76 20.75 5.77
N SER A 566 -10.31 21.49 4.78
CA SER A 566 -11.13 21.96 3.66
C SER A 566 -11.68 20.85 2.76
N TYR A 567 -11.08 19.66 2.78
CA TYR A 567 -11.57 18.50 2.01
C TYR A 567 -12.71 17.72 2.69
N TYR A 568 -13.11 18.13 3.91
CA TYR A 568 -14.27 17.59 4.62
C TYR A 568 -15.33 18.69 4.81
N PRO A 569 -15.88 19.27 3.73
CA PRO A 569 -16.79 20.41 3.82
C PRO A 569 -18.06 20.00 4.55
N ASP A 570 -18.41 20.77 5.60
CA ASP A 570 -19.60 20.60 6.44
C ASP A 570 -19.84 19.18 7.00
N THR A 571 -18.83 18.32 6.94
CA THR A 571 -18.88 16.95 7.47
C THR A 571 -18.13 16.83 8.79
N LEU A 572 -18.53 15.88 9.62
CA LEU A 572 -17.87 15.60 10.89
C LEU A 572 -16.40 15.17 10.64
N TYR A 573 -15.47 15.94 11.19
CA TYR A 573 -14.05 15.66 11.07
C TYR A 573 -13.48 15.12 12.39
N ALA A 574 -13.91 15.68 13.52
CA ALA A 574 -13.58 15.15 14.83
C ALA A 574 -14.72 15.41 15.82
N SER A 575 -14.80 14.66 16.91
CA SER A 575 -15.71 14.94 17.99
C SER A 575 -15.11 14.56 19.34
N VAL A 576 -15.60 15.24 20.38
CA VAL A 576 -15.30 14.93 21.78
C VAL A 576 -16.62 14.78 22.50
N SER A 577 -16.83 13.65 23.18
CA SER A 577 -17.97 13.42 24.05
C SER A 577 -17.51 12.99 25.42
N VAL A 578 -18.17 13.48 26.45
CA VAL A 578 -17.94 13.11 27.85
C VAL A 578 -19.20 12.46 28.40
N LEU A 579 -19.02 11.27 28.95
CA LEU A 579 -20.09 10.50 29.59
C LEU A 579 -19.83 10.47 31.10
N SER A 580 -20.89 10.55 31.89
CA SER A 580 -20.77 10.30 33.33
C SER A 580 -20.44 8.84 33.64
N ALA A 581 -20.16 8.53 34.87
CA ALA A 581 -19.99 7.15 35.33
C ALA A 581 -21.22 6.25 35.08
N SER A 582 -22.41 6.85 35.00
CA SER A 582 -23.67 6.14 34.67
C SER A 582 -23.95 6.05 33.17
N GLY A 583 -23.03 6.53 32.30
CA GLY A 583 -23.17 6.52 30.84
C GLY A 583 -24.03 7.66 30.28
N GLU A 584 -24.45 8.62 31.12
CA GLU A 584 -25.18 9.81 30.65
C GLU A 584 -24.22 10.74 29.88
N LYS A 585 -24.63 11.22 28.72
CA LYS A 585 -23.86 12.18 27.94
C LYS A 585 -23.90 13.57 28.60
N ILE A 586 -22.77 13.95 29.21
CA ILE A 586 -22.61 15.24 29.89
C ILE A 586 -22.24 16.35 28.89
N PHE A 587 -21.44 15.98 27.88
CA PHE A 587 -20.94 16.93 26.90
C PHE A 587 -20.75 16.26 25.53
N GLU A 588 -21.00 17.01 24.47
CA GLU A 588 -20.65 16.60 23.10
C GLU A 588 -20.28 17.82 22.27
N ARG A 589 -19.10 17.74 21.66
CA ARG A 589 -18.64 18.72 20.68
C ARG A 589 -18.31 18.04 19.38
N LYS A 590 -19.02 18.44 18.33
CA LYS A 590 -18.76 18.02 16.95
C LYS A 590 -17.98 19.11 16.22
N MET A 591 -16.91 18.72 15.54
CA MET A 591 -16.03 19.61 14.80
C MET A 591 -16.03 19.18 13.35
N ASN A 592 -16.65 19.97 12.48
CA ASN A 592 -16.69 19.72 11.05
C ASN A 592 -15.37 20.19 10.41
N GLY A 593 -15.05 19.65 9.23
CA GLY A 593 -13.86 20.06 8.49
C GLY A 593 -13.91 21.51 8.00
N THR A 594 -15.11 22.02 7.72
CA THR A 594 -15.38 23.44 7.46
C THR A 594 -16.56 23.91 8.33
N ASN A 595 -16.70 25.22 8.52
CA ASN A 595 -17.75 25.83 9.34
C ASN A 595 -17.78 25.35 10.81
N CYS A 596 -16.61 25.03 11.34
CA CYS A 596 -16.47 24.64 12.72
C CYS A 596 -16.57 25.88 13.61
N ALA A 597 -17.40 25.85 14.65
CA ALA A 597 -17.43 26.92 15.61
C ALA A 597 -16.15 26.89 16.47
N THR A 598 -15.53 28.03 16.68
CA THR A 598 -14.36 28.18 17.57
C THR A 598 -14.81 28.54 18.99
N GLY A 599 -13.99 28.23 19.95
CA GLY A 599 -14.21 28.60 21.35
C GLY A 599 -13.67 27.58 22.32
N LYS A 600 -13.58 28.02 23.56
CA LYS A 600 -13.09 27.23 24.70
C LYS A 600 -14.27 26.77 25.54
N GLU A 601 -14.31 25.50 25.83
CA GLU A 601 -15.33 24.85 26.64
C GLU A 601 -14.67 24.14 27.82
N ILE A 602 -15.23 24.29 29.01
CA ILE A 602 -14.74 23.68 30.24
C ILE A 602 -15.82 22.74 30.74
N VAL A 603 -15.47 21.47 30.86
CA VAL A 603 -16.38 20.40 31.26
C VAL A 603 -15.85 19.77 32.55
N PRO A 604 -16.53 19.92 33.70
CA PRO A 604 -16.13 19.25 34.91
C PRO A 604 -16.31 17.74 34.76
N PHE A 605 -15.42 16.97 35.35
CA PHE A 605 -15.53 15.52 35.41
C PHE A 605 -15.43 15.00 36.85
N GLY A 606 -15.99 13.83 37.09
CA GLY A 606 -15.87 13.06 38.30
C GLY A 606 -15.17 11.73 38.07
N PRO A 607 -14.97 10.92 39.14
CA PRO A 607 -14.41 9.60 39.00
C PRO A 607 -15.20 8.73 38.03
N HIS A 608 -14.48 7.90 37.24
CA HIS A 608 -15.05 6.96 36.30
C HIS A 608 -15.83 7.58 35.15
N TYR A 609 -15.68 8.88 34.86
CA TYR A 609 -16.21 9.46 33.64
C TYR A 609 -15.49 8.87 32.42
N HIS A 610 -16.21 8.85 31.29
CA HIS A 610 -15.66 8.35 30.04
C HIS A 610 -15.49 9.49 29.04
N LEU A 611 -14.37 9.45 28.35
CA LEU A 611 -14.01 10.35 27.26
C LEU A 611 -14.06 9.57 25.95
N TYR A 612 -14.93 9.98 25.05
CA TYR A 612 -15.06 9.41 23.74
C TYR A 612 -14.63 10.42 22.68
N ILE A 613 -13.59 10.08 21.92
CA ILE A 613 -13.03 10.96 20.90
C ILE A 613 -13.13 10.26 19.55
N THR A 614 -13.56 11.00 18.52
CA THR A 614 -13.47 10.57 17.14
C THR A 614 -12.58 11.51 16.35
N HIS A 615 -11.77 10.96 15.47
CA HIS A 615 -11.00 11.72 14.50
C HIS A 615 -10.96 10.96 13.17
N VAL A 616 -11.41 11.58 12.08
CA VAL A 616 -11.50 10.91 10.77
C VAL A 616 -10.14 10.44 10.29
N GLU A 617 -9.10 11.19 10.61
CA GLU A 617 -7.70 10.83 10.34
C GLU A 617 -6.97 10.54 11.67
N PRO A 618 -6.94 9.25 12.13
CA PRO A 618 -6.44 8.90 13.45
C PRO A 618 -4.99 9.33 13.71
N GLY A 619 -4.14 9.25 12.68
CA GLY A 619 -2.73 9.66 12.77
C GLY A 619 -2.53 11.16 13.08
N ARG A 620 -3.59 11.97 12.97
CA ARG A 620 -3.62 13.41 13.28
C ARG A 620 -4.16 13.75 14.66
N LEU A 621 -4.53 12.76 15.45
CA LEU A 621 -4.76 12.91 16.87
C LEU A 621 -3.45 12.59 17.60
N LYS A 622 -2.91 13.52 18.34
CA LYS A 622 -1.65 13.38 19.08
C LYS A 622 -1.88 13.58 20.57
N ALA A 623 -1.19 12.82 21.39
CA ALA A 623 -1.15 13.03 22.84
C ALA A 623 0.22 13.59 23.25
N SER A 624 0.29 14.19 24.44
CA SER A 624 1.54 14.65 25.04
C SER A 624 2.59 13.56 25.04
N PRO A 625 3.89 13.87 24.90
CA PRO A 625 4.97 12.90 25.01
C PRO A 625 4.83 12.05 26.28
N GLY A 626 4.95 10.75 26.17
CA GLY A 626 4.72 9.79 27.26
C GLY A 626 3.30 9.22 27.31
N TYR A 627 2.33 9.81 26.60
CA TYR A 627 0.93 9.36 26.58
C TYR A 627 0.47 8.88 25.20
N LEU A 628 1.35 8.80 24.21
CA LEU A 628 1.05 8.31 22.86
C LEU A 628 0.47 6.89 22.86
N THR A 629 0.86 6.08 23.83
CA THR A 629 0.35 4.70 24.01
C THR A 629 -1.11 4.63 24.47
N LEU A 630 -1.69 5.74 24.91
CA LEU A 630 -3.12 5.83 25.24
C LEU A 630 -4.00 5.87 23.98
N LEU A 631 -3.44 6.32 22.86
CA LEU A 631 -4.18 6.42 21.62
C LEU A 631 -4.13 5.09 20.87
N SER A 632 -5.29 4.61 20.45
CA SER A 632 -5.38 3.52 19.47
C SER A 632 -5.15 4.06 18.06
N SER A 633 -4.78 3.20 17.14
CA SER A 633 -4.66 3.52 15.71
C SER A 633 -6.03 3.75 15.02
N GLY A 634 -7.13 3.48 15.72
CA GLY A 634 -8.49 3.61 15.18
C GLY A 634 -9.03 5.06 15.25
N LYS A 635 -10.07 5.31 14.44
CA LYS A 635 -10.78 6.61 14.41
C LYS A 635 -11.47 6.99 15.72
N PHE A 636 -11.67 6.02 16.60
CA PHE A 636 -12.36 6.18 17.87
C PHE A 636 -11.40 5.93 19.02
N GLN A 637 -11.44 6.80 20.00
CA GLN A 637 -10.73 6.64 21.27
C GLN A 637 -11.77 6.62 22.39
N LEU A 638 -11.67 5.64 23.25
CA LEU A 638 -12.52 5.52 24.42
C LEU A 638 -11.65 5.39 25.65
N MET A 639 -11.79 6.30 26.57
CA MET A 639 -10.94 6.41 27.74
C MET A 639 -11.79 6.60 29.00
N ARG A 640 -11.31 6.07 30.11
CA ARG A 640 -11.88 6.33 31.42
C ARG A 640 -10.99 7.33 32.18
N ILE A 641 -11.63 8.27 32.83
CA ILE A 641 -10.98 9.27 33.69
C ILE A 641 -11.13 8.79 35.13
N ASP A 642 -10.04 8.34 35.72
CA ASP A 642 -9.99 7.88 37.10
C ASP A 642 -9.18 8.84 37.99
N ASP A 643 -9.27 8.68 39.31
CA ASP A 643 -8.56 9.53 40.28
C ASP A 643 -7.03 9.53 40.07
N ASN A 644 -6.48 8.45 39.52
CA ASN A 644 -5.04 8.26 39.38
C ASN A 644 -4.57 8.38 37.91
N GLY A 645 -5.40 8.81 37.00
CA GLY A 645 -5.00 8.98 35.59
C GLY A 645 -6.06 8.69 34.57
N LEU A 646 -5.66 8.86 33.30
CA LEU A 646 -6.46 8.56 32.11
C LEU A 646 -6.08 7.17 31.61
N TYR A 647 -7.04 6.32 31.44
CA TYR A 647 -6.86 4.96 30.94
C TYR A 647 -7.55 4.79 29.59
N SER A 648 -6.84 4.23 28.62
CA SER A 648 -7.52 3.77 27.42
C SER A 648 -8.51 2.68 27.81
N PHE A 649 -9.75 2.90 27.48
CA PHE A 649 -10.84 2.03 27.91
C PHE A 649 -10.70 0.60 27.37
N ILE A 650 -10.17 0.47 26.16
CA ILE A 650 -9.85 -0.80 25.50
C ILE A 650 -8.87 -1.63 26.34
N LEU A 651 -8.09 -0.99 27.18
CA LEU A 651 -6.98 -1.58 27.93
C LEU A 651 -7.25 -1.72 29.42
N ASP A 652 -8.41 -1.28 29.90
CA ASP A 652 -8.70 -1.26 31.33
C ASP A 652 -9.56 -2.44 31.84
N ASN A 653 -9.58 -2.68 33.14
CA ASN A 653 -10.16 -3.84 33.79
C ASN A 653 -11.44 -3.59 34.60
N ASN A 654 -11.99 -2.40 34.64
CA ASN A 654 -13.06 -2.14 35.57
C ASN A 654 -14.45 -2.21 34.92
N PRO A 655 -15.32 -3.20 35.24
CA PRO A 655 -16.69 -3.22 34.75
C PRO A 655 -17.52 -2.14 35.47
N ALA A 656 -18.09 -1.24 34.71
CA ALA A 656 -19.12 -0.32 35.20
C ALA A 656 -20.43 -0.57 34.43
N GLU A 657 -21.58 -0.22 35.00
CA GLU A 657 -22.91 -0.44 34.36
C GLU A 657 -23.02 0.28 33.02
N ASP A 658 -22.34 1.38 32.82
CA ASP A 658 -22.27 2.16 31.59
C ASP A 658 -21.55 1.43 30.42
N LEU A 659 -20.75 0.40 30.73
CA LEU A 659 -20.11 -0.45 29.73
C LEU A 659 -21.13 -1.15 28.83
N GLN A 660 -22.30 -1.49 29.39
CA GLN A 660 -23.38 -2.11 28.62
C GLN A 660 -23.87 -1.19 27.50
N THR A 661 -24.13 0.06 27.82
CA THR A 661 -24.64 1.03 26.83
C THR A 661 -23.63 1.24 25.69
N ILE A 662 -22.34 1.31 26.01
CA ILE A 662 -21.27 1.46 25.05
C ILE A 662 -21.14 0.19 24.19
N PHE A 663 -21.20 -0.96 24.81
CA PHE A 663 -21.20 -2.25 24.11
C PHE A 663 -22.38 -2.36 23.13
N GLU A 664 -23.60 -2.08 23.59
CA GLU A 664 -24.80 -2.15 22.79
C GLU A 664 -24.77 -1.14 21.62
N HIS A 665 -24.26 0.06 21.86
CA HIS A 665 -24.12 1.07 20.81
C HIS A 665 -23.13 0.60 19.72
N ASN A 666 -21.99 0.09 20.10
CA ASN A 666 -20.98 -0.44 19.16
C ASN A 666 -21.51 -1.70 18.45
N ALA A 667 -22.17 -2.59 19.15
CA ALA A 667 -22.74 -3.79 18.58
C ALA A 667 -23.84 -3.46 17.54
N LEU A 668 -24.68 -2.46 17.79
CA LEU A 668 -25.69 -1.99 16.85
C LEU A 668 -25.06 -1.28 15.65
N ALA A 669 -23.96 -0.52 15.85
CA ALA A 669 -23.24 0.09 14.75
C ALA A 669 -22.63 -0.98 13.81
N ILE A 670 -22.06 -2.06 14.37
CA ILE A 670 -21.55 -3.17 13.59
C ILE A 670 -22.67 -3.92 12.87
N ARG A 671 -23.83 -4.12 13.51
CA ARG A 671 -24.99 -4.73 12.83
C ARG A 671 -25.45 -3.92 11.62
N SER A 672 -25.40 -2.61 11.73
CA SER A 672 -25.78 -1.73 10.61
C SER A 672 -24.69 -1.64 9.54
N LYS A 673 -23.43 -1.91 9.89
CA LYS A 673 -22.25 -1.80 9.04
C LYS A 673 -21.29 -2.99 9.27
N PRO A 674 -21.64 -4.20 8.80
CA PRO A 674 -20.88 -5.42 9.09
C PRO A 674 -19.42 -5.39 8.66
N TRP A 675 -19.09 -4.62 7.63
CA TRP A 675 -17.70 -4.43 7.16
C TRP A 675 -16.78 -3.77 8.20
N LEU A 676 -17.32 -3.13 9.25
CA LEU A 676 -16.51 -2.63 10.36
C LEU A 676 -15.77 -3.77 11.08
N LEU A 677 -16.27 -5.01 11.00
CA LEU A 677 -15.57 -6.19 11.51
C LEU A 677 -14.34 -6.57 10.68
N ALA A 678 -14.33 -6.28 9.39
CA ALA A 678 -13.22 -6.58 8.50
C ALA A 678 -12.02 -5.63 8.69
N GLN A 679 -12.23 -4.47 9.30
CA GLN A 679 -11.17 -3.50 9.56
C GLN A 679 -10.38 -3.91 10.82
N GLU A 680 -9.19 -4.45 10.66
CA GLU A 680 -8.33 -4.92 11.76
C GLU A 680 -7.98 -3.86 12.80
N GLU A 681 -8.03 -2.59 12.43
CA GLU A 681 -7.70 -1.44 13.27
C GLU A 681 -8.93 -0.71 13.84
N SER A 682 -10.12 -1.17 13.52
CA SER A 682 -11.34 -0.58 14.07
C SER A 682 -11.43 -0.87 15.57
N VAL A 683 -11.58 0.17 16.36
CA VAL A 683 -11.84 0.10 17.80
C VAL A 683 -13.00 -0.85 18.08
N SER A 684 -14.01 -0.84 17.25
CA SER A 684 -15.19 -1.68 17.34
C SER A 684 -14.89 -3.19 17.30
N LYS A 685 -13.80 -3.62 16.64
CA LYS A 685 -13.50 -5.05 16.47
C LYS A 685 -13.04 -5.73 17.77
N ASN A 686 -12.21 -5.07 18.55
CA ASN A 686 -11.67 -5.62 19.80
C ASN A 686 -12.43 -5.11 21.02
N ASP A 687 -13.10 -3.96 20.92
CA ASP A 687 -13.77 -3.31 22.03
C ASP A 687 -14.93 -4.12 22.59
N LEU A 688 -15.72 -4.77 21.73
CA LEU A 688 -16.86 -5.57 22.18
C LEU A 688 -16.41 -6.72 23.08
N TRP A 689 -15.36 -7.44 22.70
CA TRP A 689 -14.81 -8.50 23.53
C TRP A 689 -14.24 -7.96 24.84
N LEU A 690 -13.59 -6.84 24.76
CA LEU A 690 -12.99 -6.17 25.89
C LEU A 690 -14.05 -5.69 26.87
N LEU A 691 -15.09 -5.05 26.39
CA LEU A 691 -16.25 -4.62 27.15
C LEU A 691 -16.93 -5.81 27.86
N LEU A 692 -17.15 -6.90 27.13
CA LEU A 692 -17.71 -8.13 27.68
C LEU A 692 -16.82 -8.76 28.75
N SER A 693 -15.50 -8.75 28.54
CA SER A 693 -14.57 -9.36 29.50
C SER A 693 -14.59 -8.64 30.88
N ARG A 694 -15.13 -7.44 30.92
CA ARG A 694 -15.17 -6.59 32.12
C ARG A 694 -16.52 -6.55 32.81
N MET A 695 -17.52 -7.16 32.20
CA MET A 695 -18.85 -7.25 32.78
C MET A 695 -18.97 -8.46 33.66
N GLU A 696 -19.67 -8.28 34.78
CA GLU A 696 -19.96 -9.37 35.71
C GLU A 696 -21.11 -10.25 35.19
N GLU A 697 -21.16 -11.49 35.69
CA GLU A 697 -22.31 -12.36 35.47
C GLU A 697 -23.50 -11.90 36.31
N PRO A 698 -24.75 -11.97 35.82
CA PRO A 698 -25.22 -12.63 34.58
C PRO A 698 -25.26 -11.72 33.34
N GLN A 699 -24.87 -10.45 33.46
CA GLN A 699 -24.95 -9.44 32.40
C GLN A 699 -24.09 -9.81 31.20
N ARG A 700 -22.86 -10.26 31.46
CA ARG A 700 -21.94 -10.73 30.42
C ARG A 700 -22.51 -11.86 29.57
N SER A 701 -23.04 -12.91 30.22
CA SER A 701 -23.67 -14.04 29.51
C SER A 701 -24.88 -13.62 28.70
N LYS A 702 -25.67 -12.67 29.18
CA LYS A 702 -26.81 -12.13 28.47
C LYS A 702 -26.37 -11.43 27.18
N LEU A 703 -25.41 -10.53 27.25
CA LEU A 703 -24.93 -9.79 26.09
C LEU A 703 -24.16 -10.66 25.12
N LEU A 704 -23.36 -11.62 25.59
CA LEU A 704 -22.73 -12.64 24.77
C LEU A 704 -23.76 -13.38 23.88
N LYS A 705 -24.90 -13.75 24.48
CA LYS A 705 -25.95 -14.45 23.74
C LYS A 705 -26.72 -13.56 22.78
N GLU A 706 -27.01 -12.32 23.21
CA GLU A 706 -27.81 -11.36 22.46
C GLU A 706 -27.06 -10.80 21.25
N TYR A 707 -25.75 -10.62 21.39
CA TYR A 707 -24.88 -10.00 20.39
C TYR A 707 -23.80 -10.93 19.81
N ALA A 708 -24.00 -12.25 19.94
CA ALA A 708 -23.08 -13.24 19.41
C ALA A 708 -22.82 -13.10 17.90
N ASP A 709 -23.77 -12.50 17.17
CA ASP A 709 -23.71 -12.22 15.73
C ASP A 709 -22.74 -11.10 15.34
N VAL A 710 -22.44 -10.19 16.27
CA VAL A 710 -21.57 -9.03 16.01
C VAL A 710 -20.23 -9.10 16.74
N LEU A 711 -20.04 -10.12 17.56
CA LEU A 711 -18.79 -10.28 18.28
C LEU A 711 -17.68 -10.71 17.30
N PRO A 712 -16.63 -9.90 17.16
CA PRO A 712 -15.50 -10.28 16.32
C PRO A 712 -14.86 -11.54 16.88
N GLN A 713 -14.23 -12.29 15.99
CA GLN A 713 -13.37 -13.38 16.41
C GLN A 713 -12.26 -12.85 17.31
N ASP A 714 -11.91 -13.61 18.31
CA ASP A 714 -10.58 -13.53 18.89
C ASP A 714 -9.58 -13.73 17.74
N ASN A 715 -8.57 -12.86 17.63
CA ASN A 715 -7.59 -12.77 16.53
C ASN A 715 -6.75 -14.06 16.30
N SER A 716 -7.15 -15.20 16.87
CA SER A 716 -6.72 -16.48 16.34
C SER A 716 -7.51 -16.71 15.06
N GLU A 717 -6.85 -16.73 13.90
CA GLU A 717 -7.37 -17.41 12.73
C GLU A 717 -8.08 -18.69 13.21
N PRO A 718 -9.19 -19.14 12.59
CA PRO A 718 -9.66 -20.49 12.82
C PRO A 718 -8.51 -21.40 12.38
N GLY A 719 -7.52 -21.50 13.26
CA GLY A 719 -6.49 -22.50 13.18
C GLY A 719 -7.19 -23.82 13.17
N GLU A 720 -6.48 -24.86 12.88
CA GLU A 720 -6.93 -26.24 12.91
C GLU A 720 -8.07 -26.42 13.89
N LEU A 721 -9.26 -26.72 13.37
CA LEU A 721 -10.40 -27.07 14.19
C LEU A 721 -10.16 -28.50 14.67
N THR A 722 -9.32 -28.62 15.69
CA THR A 722 -8.95 -29.88 16.34
C THR A 722 -9.87 -30.16 17.54
N GLY A 723 -10.00 -31.38 17.93
CA GLY A 723 -10.85 -31.84 19.02
C GLY A 723 -11.66 -33.03 18.62
N LYS A 724 -12.40 -33.61 19.55
CA LYS A 724 -13.24 -34.82 19.29
C LYS A 724 -14.36 -34.45 18.34
N SER A 725 -14.96 -33.31 18.53
CA SER A 725 -15.97 -32.78 17.62
C SER A 725 -15.87 -31.27 17.43
N VAL A 726 -16.33 -30.82 16.26
CA VAL A 726 -16.45 -29.39 15.91
C VAL A 726 -17.88 -29.11 15.51
N THR A 727 -18.48 -28.09 16.11
CA THR A 727 -19.84 -27.65 15.78
C THR A 727 -19.80 -26.29 15.08
N LEU A 728 -20.35 -26.23 13.87
CA LEU A 728 -20.57 -24.99 13.14
C LEU A 728 -22.05 -24.61 13.26
N ASN A 729 -22.34 -23.36 13.63
CA ASN A 729 -23.70 -22.84 13.70
C ASN A 729 -23.89 -21.77 12.65
N LEU A 730 -24.87 -21.93 11.78
CA LEU A 730 -25.28 -20.95 10.79
C LEU A 730 -26.62 -20.33 11.22
N ARG A 731 -26.64 -19.03 11.40
CA ARG A 731 -27.76 -18.26 11.93
C ARG A 731 -28.33 -17.30 10.90
N GLY A 732 -29.61 -17.08 10.99
CA GLY A 732 -30.33 -16.16 10.11
C GLY A 732 -30.86 -14.92 10.85
N GLN A 733 -31.97 -14.40 10.35
CA GLN A 733 -32.64 -13.25 10.93
C GLN A 733 -32.96 -13.46 12.42
N GLY A 734 -32.70 -12.42 13.22
CA GLY A 734 -32.90 -12.49 14.66
C GLY A 734 -31.94 -13.44 15.36
N ASN A 735 -30.80 -13.74 14.73
CA ASN A 735 -29.75 -14.61 15.27
C ASN A 735 -30.22 -16.04 15.59
N LYS A 736 -31.23 -16.54 14.86
CA LYS A 736 -31.77 -17.88 15.02
C LYS A 736 -30.99 -18.88 14.20
N ASP A 737 -30.59 -20.00 14.82
CA ASP A 737 -29.95 -21.09 14.10
C ASP A 737 -30.92 -21.66 13.05
N PHE A 738 -30.53 -21.69 11.79
CA PHE A 738 -31.25 -22.39 10.72
C PHE A 738 -30.54 -23.66 10.27
N CYS A 739 -29.22 -23.73 10.49
CA CYS A 739 -28.42 -24.90 10.21
C CYS A 739 -27.33 -25.09 11.26
N GLN A 740 -27.13 -26.33 11.67
CA GLN A 740 -26.03 -26.74 12.53
C GLN A 740 -25.26 -27.87 11.85
N ILE A 741 -23.94 -27.76 11.81
CA ILE A 741 -23.06 -28.77 11.25
C ILE A 741 -22.21 -29.31 12.41
N VAL A 742 -22.26 -30.62 12.64
CA VAL A 742 -21.42 -31.28 13.63
C VAL A 742 -20.45 -32.21 12.92
N ILE A 743 -19.18 -31.98 13.10
CA ILE A 743 -18.10 -32.80 12.55
C ILE A 743 -17.53 -33.61 13.69
N ASP A 744 -17.69 -34.92 13.60
CA ASP A 744 -17.13 -35.90 14.57
C ASP A 744 -15.80 -36.42 14.01
N ASN A 745 -14.69 -35.92 14.57
CA ASN A 745 -13.35 -36.29 14.15
C ASN A 745 -12.96 -37.71 14.57
N GLN A 746 -13.69 -38.32 15.53
CA GLN A 746 -13.43 -39.70 15.96
C GLN A 746 -14.15 -40.71 15.06
N GLN A 747 -15.37 -40.38 14.62
CA GLN A 747 -16.15 -41.21 13.72
C GLN A 747 -15.94 -40.84 12.24
N HIS A 748 -15.19 -39.80 11.96
CA HIS A 748 -14.99 -39.27 10.63
C HIS A 748 -16.31 -39.02 9.88
N THR A 749 -17.22 -38.31 10.53
CA THR A 749 -18.53 -37.97 9.96
C THR A 749 -18.87 -36.51 10.13
N MET A 750 -19.63 -35.97 9.20
CA MET A 750 -20.21 -34.62 9.27
C MET A 750 -21.74 -34.77 9.25
N THR A 751 -22.41 -34.25 10.25
CA THR A 751 -23.87 -34.22 10.32
C THR A 751 -24.36 -32.80 10.09
N VAL A 752 -25.20 -32.58 9.08
CA VAL A 752 -25.82 -31.29 8.74
C VAL A 752 -27.29 -31.34 9.19
N ALA A 753 -27.63 -30.56 10.19
CA ALA A 753 -28.98 -30.47 10.74
C ALA A 753 -29.62 -29.14 10.36
N THR A 754 -30.59 -29.16 9.46
CA THR A 754 -31.39 -28.00 9.05
C THR A 754 -32.62 -27.86 9.94
N ARG A 755 -32.96 -26.64 10.33
CA ARG A 755 -34.20 -26.33 11.09
C ARG A 755 -35.30 -25.82 10.17
N THR A 756 -36.55 -25.96 10.60
CA THR A 756 -37.72 -25.45 9.88
C THR A 756 -37.72 -23.93 9.86
N GLY A 757 -37.97 -23.33 8.70
CA GLY A 757 -38.14 -21.89 8.50
C GLY A 757 -37.22 -21.32 7.45
N ALA A 758 -37.44 -20.05 7.12
CA ALA A 758 -36.58 -19.28 6.22
C ALA A 758 -35.37 -18.71 6.99
N PRO A 759 -34.16 -18.85 6.46
CA PRO A 759 -32.97 -18.31 7.12
C PRO A 759 -33.03 -16.80 7.33
N HIS A 760 -33.32 -16.05 6.26
CA HIS A 760 -33.37 -14.60 6.30
C HIS A 760 -34.25 -14.03 5.17
N PRO A 761 -35.54 -13.76 5.42
CA PRO A 761 -36.50 -13.39 4.35
C PRO A 761 -36.11 -12.19 3.49
N TYR A 762 -35.28 -11.28 3.98
CA TYR A 762 -34.83 -10.11 3.23
C TYR A 762 -33.81 -10.45 2.11
N TYR A 763 -33.24 -11.65 2.14
CA TYR A 763 -32.33 -12.14 1.09
C TYR A 763 -33.08 -12.89 -0.03
N VAL A 764 -34.38 -12.79 -0.05
CA VAL A 764 -35.28 -13.34 -1.09
C VAL A 764 -34.84 -14.72 -1.60
N SER A 765 -34.47 -14.83 -2.88
CA SER A 765 -34.08 -16.10 -3.52
C SER A 765 -32.58 -16.39 -3.48
N HIS A 766 -31.76 -15.47 -2.95
CA HIS A 766 -30.31 -15.65 -2.93
C HIS A 766 -29.85 -16.77 -2.05
N THR A 767 -28.71 -17.35 -2.43
CA THR A 767 -27.94 -18.22 -1.57
C THR A 767 -27.44 -17.44 -0.36
N TYR A 768 -28.08 -17.63 0.76
CA TYR A 768 -27.72 -17.02 2.03
C TYR A 768 -26.60 -17.79 2.74
N ALA A 769 -26.56 -19.10 2.55
CA ALA A 769 -25.46 -19.94 2.98
C ALA A 769 -25.37 -21.20 2.13
N SER A 770 -24.19 -21.78 2.02
CA SER A 770 -24.00 -23.08 1.38
C SER A 770 -22.93 -23.91 2.08
N ILE A 771 -23.04 -25.20 1.92
CA ILE A 771 -22.13 -26.21 2.44
C ILE A 771 -21.78 -27.13 1.29
N THR A 772 -20.48 -27.27 0.98
CA THR A 772 -19.99 -28.18 -0.04
C THR A 772 -18.92 -29.09 0.55
N VAL A 773 -18.99 -30.37 0.26
CA VAL A 773 -17.91 -31.33 0.59
C VAL A 773 -17.41 -31.92 -0.71
N THR A 774 -16.13 -31.78 -0.96
CA THR A 774 -15.47 -32.28 -2.17
C THR A 774 -14.50 -33.42 -1.79
N GLY A 775 -14.55 -34.52 -2.52
CA GLY A 775 -13.63 -35.63 -2.35
C GLY A 775 -12.22 -35.30 -2.75
N ALA A 776 -11.25 -36.15 -2.37
CA ALA A 776 -9.85 -35.98 -2.77
C ALA A 776 -9.62 -36.06 -4.30
N ASP A 777 -10.61 -36.57 -5.04
CA ASP A 777 -10.68 -36.67 -6.49
C ASP A 777 -11.45 -35.52 -7.14
N GLU A 778 -11.67 -34.45 -6.41
CA GLU A 778 -12.40 -33.24 -6.82
C GLU A 778 -13.90 -33.47 -7.11
N THR A 779 -14.45 -34.66 -6.82
CA THR A 779 -15.88 -34.87 -6.97
C THR A 779 -16.66 -34.27 -5.81
N VAL A 780 -17.80 -33.61 -6.09
CA VAL A 780 -18.69 -33.09 -5.06
C VAL A 780 -19.44 -34.26 -4.41
N VAL A 781 -19.11 -34.54 -3.14
CA VAL A 781 -19.74 -35.60 -2.34
C VAL A 781 -21.03 -35.12 -1.69
N TYR A 782 -21.08 -33.84 -1.33
CA TYR A 782 -22.24 -33.24 -0.70
C TYR A 782 -22.32 -31.76 -1.07
N HIS A 783 -23.54 -31.33 -1.38
CA HIS A 783 -23.82 -29.90 -1.57
C HIS A 783 -25.19 -29.55 -1.01
N ARG A 784 -25.26 -28.46 -0.24
CA ARG A 784 -26.53 -27.90 0.22
C ARG A 784 -26.45 -26.37 0.20
N SER A 785 -27.47 -25.78 -0.41
CA SER A 785 -27.65 -24.34 -0.48
C SER A 785 -28.91 -23.90 0.25
N TYR A 786 -28.87 -22.77 0.92
CA TYR A 786 -29.95 -22.14 1.66
C TYR A 786 -30.24 -20.77 1.07
N ALA A 787 -31.35 -20.63 0.34
CA ALA A 787 -31.85 -19.34 -0.08
C ALA A 787 -32.52 -18.62 1.09
N GLY A 788 -32.34 -17.31 1.19
CA GLY A 788 -32.74 -16.51 2.36
C GLY A 788 -34.22 -16.63 2.71
N ALA A 789 -35.12 -16.48 1.74
CA ALA A 789 -36.58 -16.48 1.95
C ALA A 789 -37.21 -17.86 1.83
N THR A 790 -36.46 -18.88 1.45
CA THR A 790 -37.03 -20.23 1.27
C THR A 790 -37.25 -20.92 2.62
N ASN A 791 -38.48 -21.34 2.85
CA ASN A 791 -38.81 -22.15 4.02
C ASN A 791 -38.22 -23.54 3.92
N ASN A 792 -37.19 -23.80 4.71
CA ASN A 792 -36.63 -25.15 4.83
C ASN A 792 -37.51 -26.03 5.72
N LEU A 793 -37.52 -27.31 5.42
CA LEU A 793 -38.06 -28.33 6.34
C LEU A 793 -36.91 -28.84 7.22
N ALA A 794 -37.23 -29.16 8.46
CA ALA A 794 -36.28 -29.82 9.35
C ALA A 794 -35.75 -31.12 8.72
N ASN A 795 -34.43 -31.25 8.64
CA ASN A 795 -33.74 -32.41 8.10
C ASN A 795 -32.41 -32.61 8.79
N SER A 796 -31.93 -33.84 8.82
CA SER A 796 -30.59 -34.17 9.34
C SER A 796 -29.95 -35.20 8.42
N GLU A 797 -28.80 -34.87 7.87
CA GLU A 797 -28.03 -35.68 6.92
C GLU A 797 -26.64 -35.92 7.49
N THR A 798 -26.15 -37.15 7.38
CA THR A 798 -24.80 -37.50 7.87
C THR A 798 -23.97 -37.99 6.68
N ILE A 799 -22.80 -37.38 6.53
CA ILE A 799 -21.84 -37.62 5.46
C ILE A 799 -20.57 -38.22 6.07
N ALA A 800 -20.09 -39.32 5.49
CA ALA A 800 -18.79 -39.86 5.86
C ALA A 800 -17.67 -38.97 5.34
N LEU A 801 -16.71 -38.68 6.19
CA LEU A 801 -15.52 -37.91 5.84
C LEU A 801 -14.31 -38.83 5.66
N ALA A 802 -13.44 -38.50 4.73
CA ALA A 802 -12.16 -39.16 4.55
C ALA A 802 -11.02 -38.09 4.55
N GLU A 803 -9.83 -38.53 4.88
CA GLU A 803 -8.65 -37.62 4.81
C GLU A 803 -8.52 -37.01 3.41
N ASN A 804 -8.13 -35.75 3.37
CA ASN A 804 -7.98 -34.93 2.17
C ASN A 804 -9.29 -34.47 1.49
N MET A 805 -10.45 -34.81 2.03
CA MET A 805 -11.71 -34.15 1.61
C MET A 805 -11.67 -32.67 1.98
N ILE A 806 -12.32 -31.85 1.18
CA ILE A 806 -12.45 -30.41 1.39
C ILE A 806 -13.87 -30.09 1.83
N ILE A 807 -14.00 -29.37 2.93
CA ILE A 807 -15.28 -28.84 3.41
C ILE A 807 -15.28 -27.34 3.17
N GLU A 808 -16.24 -26.85 2.42
CA GLU A 808 -16.46 -25.43 2.15
C GLU A 808 -17.77 -24.98 2.79
N VAL A 809 -17.74 -23.86 3.50
CA VAL A 809 -18.92 -23.24 4.08
C VAL A 809 -18.93 -21.77 3.68
N PHE A 810 -19.98 -21.37 3.01
CA PHE A 810 -20.28 -19.98 2.69
C PHE A 810 -21.42 -19.48 3.58
N HIS A 811 -21.34 -18.25 4.05
CA HIS A 811 -22.41 -17.54 4.73
C HIS A 811 -22.38 -16.06 4.39
N ASP A 812 -23.47 -15.55 3.84
CA ASP A 812 -23.52 -14.16 3.34
C ASP A 812 -23.37 -13.11 4.45
N GLU A 813 -23.80 -13.44 5.66
CA GLU A 813 -23.52 -12.65 6.87
C GLU A 813 -22.56 -13.42 7.79
N PRO A 814 -21.24 -13.37 7.57
CA PRO A 814 -20.26 -14.19 8.29
C PRO A 814 -20.33 -14.04 9.81
N PHE A 815 -20.68 -12.86 10.31
CA PHE A 815 -20.88 -12.62 11.75
C PHE A 815 -22.05 -13.39 12.37
N ARG A 816 -22.89 -14.04 11.55
CA ARG A 816 -23.95 -14.97 11.99
C ARG A 816 -23.54 -16.43 11.91
N SER A 817 -22.29 -16.70 11.56
CA SER A 817 -21.74 -18.05 11.53
C SER A 817 -20.66 -18.21 12.59
N SER A 818 -20.57 -19.38 13.20
CA SER A 818 -19.56 -19.66 14.23
C SER A 818 -19.15 -21.12 14.23
N ALA A 819 -17.89 -21.38 14.58
CA ALA A 819 -17.37 -22.71 14.89
C ALA A 819 -17.08 -22.80 16.40
N CYS A 820 -17.34 -23.95 16.98
CA CYS A 820 -17.02 -24.27 18.36
C CYS A 820 -16.48 -25.70 18.44
N ASN A 821 -15.33 -25.89 19.07
CA ASN A 821 -14.86 -27.24 19.36
C ASN A 821 -15.27 -27.69 20.79
N ASP A 822 -15.33 -28.98 20.98
CA ASP A 822 -15.74 -29.58 22.26
C ASP A 822 -14.72 -29.45 23.39
N THR A 823 -13.48 -29.12 23.04
CA THR A 823 -12.37 -28.99 23.99
C THR A 823 -12.31 -27.58 24.59
N THR A 824 -12.50 -26.55 23.77
CA THR A 824 -12.40 -25.16 24.23
C THR A 824 -13.74 -24.56 24.63
N HIS A 825 -14.86 -25.13 24.19
CA HIS A 825 -16.22 -24.61 24.33
C HIS A 825 -16.38 -23.13 23.88
N ARG A 826 -15.43 -22.64 23.10
CA ARG A 826 -15.38 -21.28 22.64
C ARG A 826 -15.87 -21.20 21.20
N ALA A 827 -16.84 -20.36 20.95
CA ALA A 827 -17.33 -20.10 19.61
C ALA A 827 -16.40 -19.08 18.90
N VAL A 828 -15.99 -19.43 17.71
CA VAL A 828 -15.17 -18.63 16.80
C VAL A 828 -16.06 -18.25 15.61
N THR A 829 -16.21 -16.96 15.26
CA THR A 829 -17.00 -16.51 14.10
C THR A 829 -16.28 -16.95 12.81
N LEU A 830 -16.99 -17.38 11.82
CA LEU A 830 -16.43 -17.81 10.55
C LEU A 830 -16.25 -16.62 9.59
N LYS A 831 -15.40 -16.78 8.58
CA LYS A 831 -15.33 -15.88 7.43
C LYS A 831 -16.54 -16.10 6.52
N GLN A 832 -16.76 -15.22 5.54
CA GLN A 832 -17.82 -15.41 4.53
C GLN A 832 -17.63 -16.73 3.78
N HIS A 833 -16.40 -17.00 3.35
CA HIS A 833 -15.99 -18.26 2.76
C HIS A 833 -14.96 -18.95 3.65
N ASN A 834 -15.23 -20.18 4.02
CA ASN A 834 -14.35 -20.99 4.83
C ASN A 834 -14.09 -22.29 4.11
N ARG A 835 -12.83 -22.71 4.08
CA ARG A 835 -12.42 -23.92 3.41
C ARG A 835 -11.44 -24.68 4.28
N TRP A 836 -11.76 -25.92 4.58
CA TRP A 836 -10.93 -26.80 5.40
C TRP A 836 -10.66 -28.11 4.69
N ARG A 837 -9.48 -28.62 4.91
CA ARG A 837 -9.11 -29.98 4.55
C ARG A 837 -9.31 -30.89 5.76
N VAL A 838 -9.95 -32.03 5.55
CA VAL A 838 -10.08 -33.07 6.56
C VAL A 838 -8.71 -33.72 6.74
N VAL A 839 -8.20 -33.71 7.95
CA VAL A 839 -6.97 -34.38 8.39
C VAL A 839 -7.29 -35.39 9.48
N LYS A 840 -6.34 -36.23 9.84
CA LYS A 840 -6.53 -37.34 10.77
C LYS A 840 -7.20 -36.98 12.10
N ASP A 841 -6.86 -35.82 12.65
CA ASP A 841 -7.28 -35.39 13.98
C ASP A 841 -8.12 -34.09 13.97
N GLY A 842 -8.69 -33.71 12.83
CA GLY A 842 -9.50 -32.50 12.72
C GLY A 842 -9.59 -31.91 11.33
N LEU A 843 -9.72 -30.61 11.28
CA LEU A 843 -9.81 -29.80 10.07
C LEU A 843 -8.67 -28.79 10.02
N THR A 844 -7.96 -28.72 8.92
CA THR A 844 -6.92 -27.73 8.63
C THR A 844 -7.42 -26.73 7.60
N THR A 845 -7.26 -25.45 7.84
CA THR A 845 -7.61 -24.40 6.86
C THR A 845 -6.79 -24.57 5.59
N CYS A 846 -7.44 -24.42 4.45
CA CYS A 846 -6.75 -24.41 3.15
C CYS A 846 -7.08 -23.13 2.36
N SER A 847 -6.15 -22.73 1.51
CA SER A 847 -6.29 -21.54 0.68
C SER A 847 -7.51 -21.62 -0.25
N LEU A 848 -8.18 -20.48 -0.42
CA LEU A 848 -9.31 -20.32 -1.34
C LEU A 848 -8.89 -20.11 -2.80
N ILE A 849 -7.57 -20.12 -3.09
CA ILE A 849 -7.08 -19.90 -4.46
C ILE A 849 -7.09 -21.25 -5.19
N PRO A 850 -7.98 -21.45 -6.16
CA PRO A 850 -7.84 -22.52 -7.15
C PRO A 850 -6.77 -22.11 -8.17
N GLU A 851 -5.94 -23.04 -8.60
CA GLU A 851 -5.19 -22.89 -9.83
C GLU A 851 -6.14 -22.67 -11.01
N GLU A 852 -5.78 -21.71 -11.88
CA GLU A 852 -6.58 -21.26 -13.00
C GLU A 852 -7.07 -22.42 -13.87
N GLN A 853 -8.38 -22.50 -14.07
CA GLN A 853 -8.98 -23.11 -15.26
C GLN A 853 -10.09 -22.18 -15.75
N ASP A 854 -9.97 -21.80 -17.02
CA ASP A 854 -10.97 -21.03 -17.77
C ASP A 854 -12.32 -21.74 -17.75
N GLU A 855 -13.37 -21.11 -17.21
CA GLU A 855 -14.74 -21.54 -17.44
C GLU A 855 -15.69 -20.37 -17.70
N GLU A 856 -16.60 -20.64 -18.63
CA GLU A 856 -17.62 -19.75 -19.17
C GLU A 856 -18.60 -19.25 -18.07
N THR A 857 -19.02 -18.01 -18.22
CA THR A 857 -19.94 -17.30 -17.34
C THR A 857 -21.36 -17.89 -17.34
N PRO A 858 -21.97 -18.10 -16.17
CA PRO A 858 -23.43 -18.31 -16.09
C PRO A 858 -24.16 -16.97 -15.92
N ASP A 859 -25.29 -16.84 -16.58
CA ASP A 859 -26.24 -15.73 -16.46
C ASP A 859 -26.78 -15.61 -15.01
N ALA A 860 -26.73 -14.39 -14.48
CA ALA A 860 -27.15 -14.08 -13.11
C ALA A 860 -28.66 -13.77 -13.03
N GLU A 861 -29.35 -14.43 -12.11
CA GLU A 861 -30.74 -14.16 -11.74
C GLU A 861 -30.88 -13.09 -10.64
N GLU A 862 -32.10 -12.51 -10.50
CA GLU A 862 -32.47 -11.41 -9.61
C GLU A 862 -32.00 -11.60 -8.15
N GLY A 863 -31.24 -10.62 -7.68
CA GLY A 863 -30.81 -10.45 -6.27
C GLY A 863 -29.41 -10.91 -5.95
N ALA A 864 -28.51 -10.89 -6.88
CA ALA A 864 -27.14 -11.36 -6.77
C ALA A 864 -26.35 -10.72 -5.60
N THR A 865 -25.57 -11.52 -4.90
CA THR A 865 -24.53 -11.06 -3.96
C THR A 865 -23.29 -10.60 -4.69
N GLU A 866 -23.15 -11.02 -5.95
CA GLU A 866 -22.10 -10.59 -6.86
C GLU A 866 -22.73 -10.22 -8.20
N LEU A 867 -22.33 -9.07 -8.72
CA LEU A 867 -22.70 -8.57 -10.03
C LEU A 867 -21.46 -8.62 -10.93
N TYR A 868 -21.48 -9.48 -11.93
CA TYR A 868 -20.37 -9.63 -12.84
C TYR A 868 -20.51 -8.67 -14.03
N GLY A 869 -19.44 -7.96 -14.35
CA GLY A 869 -19.35 -7.05 -15.47
C GLY A 869 -18.47 -5.84 -15.18
N ASP A 870 -18.10 -5.16 -16.25
CA ASP A 870 -17.20 -4.01 -16.19
C ASP A 870 -17.95 -2.67 -16.04
N LEU A 871 -19.26 -2.65 -16.33
CA LEU A 871 -20.06 -1.43 -16.30
C LEU A 871 -21.42 -1.66 -15.63
N PHE A 872 -21.73 -0.80 -14.66
CA PHE A 872 -23.02 -0.78 -13.97
C PHE A 872 -23.59 0.62 -13.91
N THR A 873 -24.90 0.73 -13.99
CA THR A 873 -25.62 2.00 -13.80
C THR A 873 -26.52 1.89 -12.57
N TRP A 874 -26.29 2.72 -11.55
CA TRP A 874 -27.17 2.79 -10.38
C TRP A 874 -28.09 3.99 -10.53
N GLN A 875 -29.40 3.75 -10.58
CA GLN A 875 -30.42 4.78 -10.69
C GLN A 875 -31.04 5.09 -9.34
N LEU A 876 -31.14 6.37 -9.02
CA LEU A 876 -31.83 6.89 -7.84
C LEU A 876 -33.08 7.66 -8.27
N LEU A 877 -34.24 7.16 -7.84
CA LEU A 877 -35.54 7.64 -8.25
C LEU A 877 -36.25 8.36 -7.07
N GLY A 878 -36.88 9.47 -7.34
CA GLY A 878 -37.63 10.27 -6.38
C GLY A 878 -39.11 10.06 -6.44
N GLU A 879 -39.87 11.13 -6.09
CA GLU A 879 -41.33 11.15 -6.15
C GLU A 879 -41.81 10.79 -7.55
N ASN A 880 -42.82 9.91 -7.64
CA ASN A 880 -43.41 9.38 -8.90
C ASN A 880 -42.37 8.63 -9.77
N ASN A 881 -41.41 8.00 -9.17
CA ASN A 881 -40.31 7.27 -9.86
C ASN A 881 -39.52 8.16 -10.86
N THR A 882 -39.46 9.47 -10.60
CA THR A 882 -38.68 10.38 -11.43
C THR A 882 -37.20 10.24 -11.06
N ARG A 883 -36.38 9.94 -12.03
CA ARG A 883 -34.93 9.83 -11.84
C ARG A 883 -34.34 11.20 -11.49
N PHE A 884 -33.70 11.30 -10.33
CA PHE A 884 -33.02 12.52 -9.89
C PHE A 884 -31.48 12.38 -9.92
N ALA A 885 -30.96 11.16 -9.92
CA ALA A 885 -29.53 10.93 -10.09
C ALA A 885 -29.25 9.56 -10.72
N THR A 886 -28.08 9.46 -11.31
CA THR A 886 -27.54 8.22 -11.85
C THR A 886 -26.07 8.13 -11.47
N MET A 887 -25.60 6.94 -11.10
CA MET A 887 -24.19 6.63 -10.98
C MET A 887 -23.83 5.61 -12.04
N GLU A 888 -22.86 5.92 -12.85
CA GLU A 888 -22.20 4.94 -13.72
C GLU A 888 -20.92 4.47 -13.04
N MET A 889 -20.78 3.17 -12.84
CA MET A 889 -19.63 2.52 -12.25
C MET A 889 -18.94 1.73 -13.33
N ASP A 890 -17.88 2.28 -13.88
CA ASP A 890 -16.99 1.64 -14.82
C ASP A 890 -15.88 0.92 -14.07
N ILE A 891 -16.07 -0.38 -13.82
CA ILE A 891 -15.12 -1.22 -13.06
C ILE A 891 -13.85 -1.41 -13.88
N GLY A 892 -13.98 -1.63 -15.19
CA GLY A 892 -12.84 -1.84 -16.09
C GLY A 892 -12.01 -0.57 -16.29
N GLY A 893 -12.67 0.60 -16.32
CA GLY A 893 -12.03 1.91 -16.42
C GLY A 893 -11.67 2.56 -15.08
N GLY A 894 -12.02 1.94 -13.94
CA GLY A 894 -11.70 2.44 -12.61
C GLY A 894 -12.37 3.78 -12.26
N ALA A 895 -13.60 4.02 -12.73
CA ALA A 895 -14.28 5.31 -12.57
C ALA A 895 -15.73 5.18 -12.11
N LEU A 896 -16.14 6.08 -11.22
CA LEU A 896 -17.53 6.33 -10.88
C LEU A 896 -17.91 7.72 -11.39
N THR A 897 -18.96 7.79 -12.20
CA THR A 897 -19.54 9.04 -12.68
C THR A 897 -20.91 9.23 -12.07
N PHE A 898 -21.07 10.27 -11.27
CA PHE A 898 -22.35 10.67 -10.68
C PHE A 898 -22.97 11.80 -11.50
N THR A 899 -24.18 11.59 -12.00
CA THR A 899 -24.93 12.59 -12.76
C THR A 899 -26.20 12.94 -12.02
N ALA A 900 -26.36 14.20 -11.62
CA ALA A 900 -27.61 14.72 -11.07
C ALA A 900 -28.49 15.29 -12.18
N SER A 901 -29.82 15.08 -12.06
CA SER A 901 -30.79 15.63 -12.98
C SER A 901 -31.52 16.81 -12.30
N PRO A 902 -31.84 17.88 -13.04
CA PRO A 902 -32.56 19.01 -12.49
C PRO A 902 -33.95 18.64 -11.94
N GLY A 903 -34.24 19.06 -10.70
CA GLY A 903 -35.55 18.79 -10.09
C GLY A 903 -35.47 18.68 -8.57
N VAL A 904 -36.61 18.40 -7.96
CA VAL A 904 -36.74 18.13 -6.52
C VAL A 904 -37.00 16.65 -6.35
N PRO A 905 -36.07 15.88 -5.72
CA PRO A 905 -36.23 14.45 -5.60
C PRO A 905 -37.50 13.99 -4.91
N ASN A 906 -37.82 14.54 -3.75
CA ASN A 906 -39.06 14.28 -3.04
C ASN A 906 -39.37 15.43 -2.08
N LYS A 907 -40.46 16.18 -2.37
CA LYS A 907 -40.86 17.39 -1.62
C LYS A 907 -41.20 17.11 -0.15
N GLN A 908 -41.59 15.89 0.19
CA GLN A 908 -41.98 15.52 1.55
C GLN A 908 -40.77 15.26 2.47
N PHE A 909 -39.58 15.02 1.91
CA PHE A 909 -38.38 14.76 2.68
C PHE A 909 -37.52 16.01 2.83
N THR A 910 -37.65 16.69 3.97
CA THR A 910 -36.85 17.88 4.33
C THR A 910 -35.46 17.50 4.86
N THR A 911 -35.20 16.21 5.10
CA THR A 911 -33.91 15.61 5.55
C THR A 911 -33.18 14.97 4.40
N THR A 912 -32.08 14.30 4.70
CA THR A 912 -31.29 13.50 3.72
C THR A 912 -32.19 12.45 3.09
N TYR A 913 -32.28 12.46 1.77
CA TYR A 913 -33.09 11.54 0.98
C TYR A 913 -32.26 10.46 0.33
N ALA A 914 -31.06 10.83 -0.11
CA ALA A 914 -30.07 9.87 -0.58
C ALA A 914 -28.65 10.32 -0.21
N THR A 915 -27.77 9.36 0.03
CA THR A 915 -26.32 9.59 0.11
C THR A 915 -25.58 8.57 -0.73
N VAL A 916 -24.50 8.99 -1.33
CA VAL A 916 -23.54 8.15 -2.01
C VAL A 916 -22.19 8.38 -1.36
N ASN A 917 -21.57 7.35 -0.84
CA ASN A 917 -20.23 7.39 -0.29
C ASN A 917 -19.38 6.36 -1.04
N VAL A 918 -18.18 6.73 -1.43
CA VAL A 918 -17.18 5.79 -1.91
C VAL A 918 -16.02 5.78 -0.92
N TYR A 919 -15.66 4.62 -0.47
CA TYR A 919 -14.55 4.40 0.44
C TYR A 919 -13.43 3.67 -0.29
N ASN A 920 -12.20 4.09 -0.11
CA ASN A 920 -11.04 3.35 -0.61
C ASN A 920 -10.77 2.10 0.26
N THR A 921 -9.78 1.31 -0.13
CA THR A 921 -9.36 0.09 0.59
C THR A 921 -8.95 0.33 2.05
N ARG A 922 -8.67 1.58 2.44
CA ARG A 922 -8.34 1.98 3.81
C ARG A 922 -9.56 2.48 4.60
N GLY A 923 -10.75 2.42 4.01
CA GLY A 923 -11.99 2.92 4.61
C GLY A 923 -12.11 4.45 4.65
N SER A 924 -11.25 5.19 3.94
CA SER A 924 -11.38 6.65 3.81
C SER A 924 -12.40 6.99 2.74
N VAL A 925 -13.24 8.00 3.01
CA VAL A 925 -14.22 8.50 2.03
C VAL A 925 -13.45 9.24 0.94
N VAL A 926 -13.48 8.74 -0.29
CA VAL A 926 -12.88 9.35 -1.47
C VAL A 926 -13.91 10.14 -2.29
N TYR A 927 -15.20 9.82 -2.11
CA TYR A 927 -16.29 10.55 -2.73
C TYR A 927 -17.52 10.56 -1.81
N ARG A 928 -18.23 11.68 -1.78
CA ARG A 928 -19.49 11.79 -1.04
C ARG A 928 -20.44 12.74 -1.73
N GLN A 929 -21.67 12.27 -1.94
CA GLN A 929 -22.83 13.10 -2.28
C GLN A 929 -23.91 12.91 -1.23
N SER A 930 -24.55 14.01 -0.82
CA SER A 930 -25.70 13.98 0.09
C SER A 930 -26.80 14.84 -0.48
N ILE A 931 -27.95 14.27 -0.71
CA ILE A 931 -29.10 14.88 -1.37
C ILE A 931 -30.25 14.95 -0.38
N LYS A 932 -30.75 16.17 -0.16
CA LYS A 932 -32.00 16.39 0.58
C LYS A 932 -33.18 16.25 -0.37
N GLY A 933 -34.23 15.55 0.04
CA GLY A 933 -35.40 15.31 -0.83
C GLY A 933 -36.08 16.58 -1.31
N SER A 934 -36.25 17.57 -0.44
CA SER A 934 -36.92 18.86 -0.76
C SER A 934 -36.01 19.90 -1.45
N SER A 935 -34.72 19.60 -1.66
CA SER A 935 -33.80 20.55 -2.29
C SER A 935 -33.89 20.49 -3.81
N GLN A 936 -33.85 21.66 -4.45
CA GLN A 936 -33.74 21.75 -5.90
C GLN A 936 -32.33 21.31 -6.33
N LEU A 937 -32.24 20.26 -7.12
CA LEU A 937 -31.00 19.85 -7.75
C LEU A 937 -30.76 20.59 -9.05
N GLY A 938 -29.51 20.89 -9.34
CA GLY A 938 -29.06 21.36 -10.64
C GLY A 938 -28.69 20.17 -11.55
N ASP A 939 -28.33 20.49 -12.80
CA ASP A 939 -27.73 19.56 -13.73
C ASP A 939 -26.21 19.62 -13.52
N TYR A 940 -25.60 18.56 -13.01
CA TYR A 940 -24.16 18.48 -12.82
C TYR A 940 -23.66 17.04 -12.92
N ILE A 941 -22.41 16.91 -13.31
CA ILE A 941 -21.69 15.66 -13.40
C ILE A 941 -20.47 15.77 -12.49
N ASP A 942 -20.25 14.73 -11.70
CA ASP A 942 -19.12 14.59 -10.80
C ASP A 942 -18.48 13.22 -10.99
N THR A 943 -17.18 13.10 -10.85
CA THR A 943 -16.45 11.86 -11.09
C THR A 943 -15.53 11.51 -9.92
N ALA A 944 -15.41 10.22 -9.64
CA ALA A 944 -14.51 9.69 -8.62
C ALA A 944 -13.77 8.46 -9.14
N ILE A 945 -12.62 8.18 -8.57
CA ILE A 945 -11.88 6.94 -8.83
C ILE A 945 -12.64 5.79 -8.16
N LEU A 946 -12.67 4.65 -8.84
CA LEU A 946 -13.34 3.44 -8.38
C LEU A 946 -12.44 2.22 -8.63
N ASP A 947 -11.52 1.96 -7.71
CA ASP A 947 -10.56 0.87 -7.84
C ASP A 947 -11.03 -0.43 -7.15
N GLU A 948 -10.36 -1.52 -7.46
CA GLU A 948 -10.58 -2.80 -6.80
C GLU A 948 -10.45 -2.67 -5.27
N GLY A 949 -11.38 -3.29 -4.56
CA GLY A 949 -11.47 -3.22 -3.11
C GLY A 949 -12.16 -1.95 -2.57
N TYR A 950 -12.48 -0.97 -3.42
CA TYR A 950 -13.28 0.19 -3.00
C TYR A 950 -14.71 -0.23 -2.69
N ILE A 951 -15.36 0.54 -1.82
CA ILE A 951 -16.73 0.27 -1.39
C ILE A 951 -17.62 1.43 -1.78
N VAL A 952 -18.65 1.14 -2.53
CA VAL A 952 -19.73 2.08 -2.87
C VAL A 952 -20.91 1.84 -1.93
N GLU A 953 -21.14 2.78 -1.01
CA GLU A 953 -22.28 2.75 -0.09
C GLU A 953 -23.32 3.75 -0.57
N VAL A 954 -24.55 3.28 -0.71
CA VAL A 954 -25.68 4.13 -1.05
C VAL A 954 -26.78 3.99 -0.01
N PHE A 955 -27.22 5.12 0.50
CA PHE A 955 -28.44 5.25 1.28
C PHE A 955 -29.53 5.89 0.42
N HIS A 956 -30.73 5.34 0.43
CA HIS A 956 -31.93 5.93 -0.17
C HIS A 956 -33.13 5.79 0.79
N ALA A 957 -33.78 6.89 1.13
CA ALA A 957 -34.86 6.93 2.13
C ALA A 957 -36.06 6.05 1.76
N GLU A 958 -36.33 5.88 0.47
CA GLU A 958 -37.37 5.03 -0.10
C GLU A 958 -36.70 3.97 -0.99
N ALA A 959 -36.31 2.86 -0.42
CA ALA A 959 -35.58 1.79 -1.08
C ALA A 959 -36.42 0.95 -2.08
N GLY A 960 -35.88 -0.16 -2.50
CA GLY A 960 -36.50 -1.08 -3.45
C GLY A 960 -36.44 -0.51 -4.88
N ASP A 961 -37.57 -0.50 -5.57
CA ASP A 961 -37.65 -0.05 -6.98
C ASP A 961 -37.19 1.40 -7.22
N ARG A 962 -36.87 2.16 -6.16
CA ARG A 962 -36.38 3.54 -6.26
C ARG A 962 -34.87 3.67 -6.16
N SER A 963 -34.18 2.58 -5.83
CA SER A 963 -32.71 2.50 -5.82
C SER A 963 -32.34 1.21 -6.53
N VAL A 964 -31.88 1.31 -7.78
CA VAL A 964 -31.73 0.15 -8.68
C VAL A 964 -30.39 0.16 -9.37
N ILE A 965 -29.64 -0.93 -9.26
CA ILE A 965 -28.46 -1.17 -10.09
C ILE A 965 -28.91 -1.87 -11.38
N ILE A 966 -28.36 -1.46 -12.50
CA ILE A 966 -28.64 -2.01 -13.83
C ILE A 966 -27.33 -2.35 -14.51
N ASN A 967 -27.24 -3.53 -15.11
CA ASN A 967 -26.17 -3.83 -16.05
C ASN A 967 -26.61 -3.34 -17.44
N PRO A 968 -25.97 -2.32 -18.01
CA PRO A 968 -26.40 -1.73 -19.26
C PRO A 968 -26.18 -2.63 -20.48
N LEU A 969 -25.32 -3.69 -20.34
CA LEU A 969 -25.00 -4.60 -21.44
C LEU A 969 -26.09 -5.65 -21.67
N ASN A 970 -26.77 -6.11 -20.61
CA ASN A 970 -27.81 -7.14 -20.70
C ASN A 970 -29.19 -6.70 -20.20
N GLY A 971 -29.30 -5.49 -19.62
CA GLY A 971 -30.53 -4.90 -19.13
C GLY A 971 -31.04 -5.48 -17.80
N HIS A 972 -30.30 -6.37 -17.17
CA HIS A 972 -30.67 -6.92 -15.85
C HIS A 972 -30.63 -5.80 -14.81
N SER A 973 -31.59 -5.81 -13.91
CA SER A 973 -31.76 -4.78 -12.87
C SER A 973 -31.96 -5.39 -11.49
N TRP A 974 -31.33 -4.78 -10.49
CA TRP A 974 -31.37 -5.26 -9.10
C TRP A 974 -31.80 -4.14 -8.16
N PRO A 975 -33.06 -4.17 -7.64
CA PRO A 975 -33.54 -3.25 -6.61
C PRO A 975 -32.68 -3.36 -5.35
N GLN A 976 -32.37 -2.20 -4.75
CA GLN A 976 -31.48 -2.12 -3.60
C GLN A 976 -32.25 -1.75 -2.32
N PRO A 977 -31.81 -2.21 -1.13
CA PRO A 977 -32.39 -1.80 0.14
C PRO A 977 -32.04 -0.33 0.50
N ASN A 978 -32.60 0.16 1.63
CA ASN A 978 -32.40 1.54 2.06
C ASN A 978 -30.93 1.94 2.22
N THR A 979 -30.10 1.04 2.72
CA THR A 979 -28.65 1.21 2.78
C THR A 979 -28.03 -0.06 2.28
N VAL A 980 -27.11 0.07 1.36
CA VAL A 980 -26.38 -1.06 0.80
C VAL A 980 -24.97 -0.63 0.43
N SER A 981 -24.06 -1.54 0.58
CA SER A 981 -22.65 -1.38 0.22
C SER A 981 -22.24 -2.47 -0.74
N TRP A 982 -21.49 -2.08 -1.76
CA TRP A 982 -20.92 -2.95 -2.76
C TRP A 982 -19.42 -2.73 -2.83
N GLN A 983 -18.66 -3.81 -2.75
CA GLN A 983 -17.22 -3.77 -2.96
C GLN A 983 -16.91 -3.98 -4.43
N VAL A 984 -16.03 -3.17 -4.96
CA VAL A 984 -15.49 -3.32 -6.32
C VAL A 984 -14.50 -4.48 -6.32
N THR A 985 -14.68 -5.40 -7.25
CA THR A 985 -13.79 -6.55 -7.46
C THR A 985 -13.27 -6.54 -8.91
N THR A 986 -12.26 -7.33 -9.19
CA THR A 986 -11.74 -7.51 -10.57
C THR A 986 -12.77 -8.05 -11.57
N ARG A 987 -13.93 -8.54 -11.10
CA ARG A 987 -14.97 -9.16 -11.94
C ARG A 987 -16.30 -8.41 -11.92
N GLY A 988 -16.39 -7.32 -11.13
CA GLY A 988 -17.62 -6.56 -10.96
C GLY A 988 -17.84 -6.06 -9.53
N LEU A 989 -19.04 -6.20 -9.00
CA LEU A 989 -19.42 -5.72 -7.68
C LEU A 989 -19.81 -6.88 -6.77
N GLN A 990 -19.26 -6.89 -5.56
CA GLN A 990 -19.60 -7.84 -4.49
C GLN A 990 -20.35 -7.09 -3.39
N ARG A 991 -21.51 -7.58 -3.01
CA ARG A 991 -22.31 -6.99 -1.94
C ARG A 991 -21.68 -7.30 -0.59
N LEU A 992 -21.57 -6.25 0.25
CA LEU A 992 -21.05 -6.34 1.62
C LEU A 992 -22.14 -6.52 2.65
#